data_44ab90b3890428ebb13923aecc14b130
#
_entry.id   44ab90b3890428ebb13923aecc14b130
#
_cell.length_a   1.000
_cell.length_b   1.000
_cell.length_c   1.000
_cell.angle_alpha   90.00
_cell.angle_beta   90.00
_cell.angle_gamma   90.00
#
_symmetry.space_group_name_H-M   'P 1'
#
loop_
_entity.id
_entity.type
_entity.pdbx_description
1 polymer ?
#
loop_
_entity_poly.entity_id
_entity_poly.type
_entity_poly.pdbx_seq_one_letter_code
_entity_poly.pdbx_strand_id
1 'polypeptide(L)'
;LLNTGKVLIVAGSENDSYNNSPGSESYRNAVWDPTGTTQSSITVQSIPYDVFCSGTAILPDGRPLVVGGTSSYGFTGEKRASIFDPATNRFLQSQNMADGRWYGTATALGDGRIMAFSGLRNASGSGTNNTVEIYDLKNAGAGWTAPVTAPFFPPLFPRLFLLPSGKVFYTGQGTGTSPSDGSSPNGWIFDPANGSWTSSAATTIARFYGSAVMLPLLAPNYTPKIMNFGGGNPATATTEIIDLSSASPNWTPGPSMSSGRIEMNAVILPNGKVLAEGGSLNDESPNTAGKQADLYDPVTNTFSSAGTAAYSRLYHSTALLLPDATVMSMGSNPGQRGSYQPAIEIYTPPYLFDANDQLITDRPTITGTSAVVIGYNSPFSATYTSTSGITSAVLVRPGSTTHAFDMDQRLIGLCGPSPQPTCTGSGTLNLTSPPNSNIAPPGYYMLFLLDSRGVPSVARFVQLSPYTTTPPRGTITSPASDATVTAGQSVTFGTTFTAAKYSWIFPGGSPATSTAQNPGAVVFSTAGTYVVSMTAVDASGNSDPSPPTRTITVLPASPNFDITVAPSWRAVTPGQSTTFTVTVTPKTGFSGTVNLGVSSESGFPAGITSGGFSPASITGAGGTSTLTMNTTTSAIPYALSLTITGTAGSISHTAATTLLVNLAPPANLTATGITGQVSLSWQASVGATSYHVNAHSSAAVPM
;
A
#
# COMPACT_ATOMS: atom_id res chain seq x y z
N LEU A 1 -6.23 -10.44 12.88
CA LEU A 1 -6.78 -9.85 14.09
C LEU A 1 -5.91 -8.68 14.55
N LEU A 2 -6.51 -7.52 14.84
CA LEU A 2 -5.82 -6.33 15.33
C LEU A 2 -5.62 -6.39 16.85
N ASN A 3 -4.61 -5.66 17.36
CA ASN A 3 -4.38 -5.50 18.79
C ASN A 3 -5.47 -4.70 19.54
N THR A 4 -6.46 -4.18 18.82
CA THR A 4 -7.68 -3.56 19.34
C THR A 4 -8.80 -4.56 19.57
N GLY A 5 -8.62 -5.83 19.21
CA GLY A 5 -9.65 -6.88 19.22
C GLY A 5 -10.57 -6.88 17.99
N LYS A 6 -10.40 -5.90 17.08
CA LYS A 6 -11.14 -5.83 15.81
C LYS A 6 -10.47 -6.67 14.74
N VAL A 7 -11.20 -6.99 13.67
CA VAL A 7 -10.71 -7.79 12.55
C VAL A 7 -10.57 -6.91 11.32
N LEU A 8 -9.36 -6.78 10.77
CA LEU A 8 -9.13 -6.20 9.47
C LEU A 8 -9.42 -7.27 8.40
N ILE A 9 -10.31 -6.95 7.48
CA ILE A 9 -10.66 -7.78 6.32
C ILE A 9 -9.99 -7.14 5.11
N VAL A 10 -8.97 -7.81 4.58
CA VAL A 10 -8.26 -7.40 3.37
C VAL A 10 -8.91 -8.13 2.19
N ALA A 11 -9.57 -7.38 1.33
CA ALA A 11 -10.29 -7.89 0.17
C ALA A 11 -9.70 -7.32 -1.12
N GLY A 12 -10.43 -6.55 -1.87
CA GLY A 12 -10.05 -6.05 -3.18
C GLY A 12 -10.73 -6.87 -4.27
N SER A 13 -10.11 -6.95 -5.46
CA SER A 13 -10.63 -7.72 -6.59
C SER A 13 -11.68 -6.99 -7.44
N GLU A 14 -11.74 -5.68 -7.33
CA GLU A 14 -12.52 -4.86 -8.26
C GLU A 14 -11.93 -4.86 -9.69
N ASN A 15 -10.75 -5.45 -9.89
CA ASN A 15 -10.19 -5.76 -11.21
C ASN A 15 -10.82 -7.00 -11.88
N ASP A 16 -11.61 -7.80 -11.15
CA ASP A 16 -12.31 -8.95 -11.73
C ASP A 16 -13.43 -8.48 -12.65
N SER A 17 -13.36 -8.86 -13.92
CA SER A 17 -14.35 -8.51 -14.95
C SER A 17 -15.78 -8.99 -14.65
N TYR A 18 -15.96 -9.95 -13.73
CA TYR A 18 -17.27 -10.42 -13.27
C TYR A 18 -17.90 -9.52 -12.21
N ASN A 19 -17.10 -8.78 -11.47
CA ASN A 19 -17.53 -7.95 -10.35
C ASN A 19 -17.30 -6.46 -10.57
N ASN A 20 -16.81 -6.07 -11.74
CA ASN A 20 -16.26 -4.75 -11.95
C ASN A 20 -17.19 -3.81 -12.72
N SER A 21 -17.39 -2.65 -12.13
CA SER A 21 -17.60 -1.43 -12.90
C SER A 21 -16.22 -0.91 -13.28
N PRO A 22 -15.79 -0.99 -14.55
CA PRO A 22 -14.50 -0.47 -14.97
C PRO A 22 -14.38 1.00 -14.59
N GLY A 23 -13.37 1.38 -13.82
CA GLY A 23 -13.08 2.76 -13.45
C GLY A 23 -13.24 3.09 -11.96
N SER A 24 -13.52 2.14 -11.06
CA SER A 24 -13.39 2.40 -9.63
C SER A 24 -11.92 2.20 -9.22
N GLU A 25 -11.20 3.29 -8.96
CA GLU A 25 -9.83 3.26 -8.44
C GLU A 25 -9.77 3.00 -6.92
N SER A 26 -10.87 2.63 -6.29
CA SER A 26 -10.95 2.41 -4.85
C SER A 26 -11.30 0.96 -4.53
N TYR A 27 -10.30 0.20 -4.11
CA TYR A 27 -10.46 -1.19 -3.70
C TYR A 27 -10.92 -1.26 -2.24
N ARG A 28 -11.97 -2.04 -1.97
CA ARG A 28 -12.64 -2.07 -0.67
C ARG A 28 -11.99 -3.09 0.26
N ASN A 29 -11.80 -2.64 1.47
CA ASN A 29 -11.38 -3.42 2.63
C ASN A 29 -12.31 -3.05 3.78
N ALA A 30 -12.28 -3.76 4.90
CA ALA A 30 -13.14 -3.43 6.02
C ALA A 30 -12.48 -3.72 7.36
N VAL A 31 -12.94 -3.04 8.40
CA VAL A 31 -12.68 -3.38 9.79
C VAL A 31 -14.00 -3.79 10.42
N TRP A 32 -14.05 -4.99 10.95
CA TRP A 32 -15.18 -5.52 11.69
C TRP A 32 -14.91 -5.49 13.19
N ASP A 33 -15.88 -5.01 13.96
CA ASP A 33 -15.88 -5.05 15.42
C ASP A 33 -16.71 -6.26 15.89
N PRO A 34 -16.08 -7.32 16.43
CA PRO A 34 -16.80 -8.53 16.84
C PRO A 34 -17.70 -8.35 18.03
N THR A 35 -17.63 -7.23 18.75
CA THR A 35 -18.55 -6.92 19.86
C THR A 35 -19.91 -6.42 19.38
N GLY A 36 -20.00 -6.02 18.09
CA GLY A 36 -21.23 -5.54 17.46
C GLY A 36 -21.90 -6.62 16.62
N THR A 37 -23.23 -6.66 16.65
CA THR A 37 -24.05 -7.66 15.93
C THR A 37 -24.74 -7.11 14.68
N THR A 38 -24.50 -5.85 14.32
CA THR A 38 -25.18 -5.15 13.23
C THR A 38 -24.24 -4.73 12.11
N GLN A 39 -24.78 -4.37 10.96
CA GLN A 39 -24.04 -3.81 9.81
C GLN A 39 -23.14 -2.62 10.23
N SER A 40 -23.54 -1.85 11.25
CA SER A 40 -22.74 -0.71 11.75
C SER A 40 -21.44 -1.13 12.45
N SER A 41 -21.26 -2.41 12.78
CA SER A 41 -19.99 -2.93 13.30
C SER A 41 -18.91 -3.09 12.21
N ILE A 42 -19.25 -2.91 10.93
CA ILE A 42 -18.34 -2.99 9.79
C ILE A 42 -18.05 -1.59 9.25
N THR A 43 -16.78 -1.20 9.25
CA THR A 43 -16.33 0.08 8.66
C THR A 43 -15.51 -0.21 7.41
N VAL A 44 -16.01 0.28 6.26
CA VAL A 44 -15.32 0.09 4.97
C VAL A 44 -14.14 1.05 4.84
N GLN A 45 -13.03 0.55 4.33
CA GLN A 45 -11.81 1.27 4.02
C GLN A 45 -11.47 1.10 2.54
N SER A 46 -10.80 2.06 1.96
CA SER A 46 -10.28 1.96 0.59
C SER A 46 -8.76 2.04 0.55
N ILE A 47 -8.17 1.41 -0.44
CA ILE A 47 -6.75 1.45 -0.75
C ILE A 47 -6.61 1.73 -2.26
N PRO A 48 -5.56 2.46 -2.72
CA PRO A 48 -5.46 2.88 -4.12
C PRO A 48 -4.94 1.80 -5.09
N TYR A 49 -4.94 0.53 -4.69
CA TYR A 49 -4.55 -0.59 -5.55
C TYR A 49 -5.17 -1.90 -5.05
N ASP A 50 -5.23 -2.89 -5.92
CA ASP A 50 -5.85 -4.16 -5.62
C ASP A 50 -4.95 -5.05 -4.77
N VAL A 51 -5.32 -5.22 -3.51
CA VAL A 51 -4.65 -6.08 -2.52
C VAL A 51 -5.16 -7.52 -2.52
N PHE A 52 -5.94 -7.90 -3.52
CA PHE A 52 -6.51 -9.24 -3.62
C PHE A 52 -5.43 -10.31 -3.61
N CYS A 53 -5.60 -11.32 -2.75
CA CYS A 53 -4.62 -12.40 -2.52
C CYS A 53 -3.23 -11.89 -2.14
N SER A 54 -3.15 -10.80 -1.37
CA SER A 54 -1.91 -10.32 -0.76
C SER A 54 -1.44 -11.22 0.39
N GLY A 55 -0.15 -11.21 0.67
CA GLY A 55 0.40 -11.69 1.94
C GLY A 55 0.18 -10.64 3.04
N THR A 56 -0.08 -11.09 4.27
CA THR A 56 -0.22 -10.17 5.40
C THR A 56 0.55 -10.69 6.61
N ALA A 57 1.20 -9.77 7.35
CA ALA A 57 1.83 -10.08 8.63
C ALA A 57 1.73 -8.89 9.58
N ILE A 58 1.73 -9.16 10.88
CA ILE A 58 1.59 -8.12 11.90
C ILE A 58 2.98 -7.64 12.34
N LEU A 59 3.25 -6.35 12.16
CA LEU A 59 4.47 -5.67 12.60
C LEU A 59 4.58 -5.65 14.14
N PRO A 60 5.79 -5.45 14.69
CA PRO A 60 5.99 -5.36 16.13
C PRO A 60 5.17 -4.31 16.86
N ASP A 61 4.79 -3.25 16.16
CA ASP A 61 3.95 -2.17 16.68
C ASP A 61 2.43 -2.46 16.60
N GLY A 62 2.05 -3.63 16.11
CA GLY A 62 0.66 -4.10 16.01
C GLY A 62 -0.05 -3.72 14.72
N ARG A 63 0.61 -3.01 13.81
CA ARG A 63 0.05 -2.66 12.51
C ARG A 63 0.21 -3.80 11.51
N PRO A 64 -0.83 -4.21 10.78
CA PRO A 64 -0.68 -5.14 9.67
C PRO A 64 0.10 -4.54 8.50
N LEU A 65 1.08 -5.27 7.98
CA LEU A 65 1.73 -5.04 6.69
C LEU A 65 1.04 -5.91 5.65
N VAL A 66 0.48 -5.29 4.62
CA VAL A 66 -0.12 -5.94 3.45
C VAL A 66 0.89 -5.90 2.31
N VAL A 67 1.23 -7.05 1.77
CA VAL A 67 2.35 -7.24 0.82
C VAL A 67 1.82 -7.71 -0.52
N GLY A 68 1.97 -6.92 -1.55
CA GLY A 68 1.55 -7.28 -2.91
C GLY A 68 0.05 -7.23 -3.12
N GLY A 69 -0.45 -8.12 -3.94
CA GLY A 69 -1.80 -8.17 -4.49
C GLY A 69 -1.76 -8.35 -5.99
N THR A 70 -2.83 -8.03 -6.71
CA THR A 70 -2.84 -8.12 -8.18
C THR A 70 -2.83 -6.75 -8.84
N SER A 71 -2.00 -6.56 -9.86
CA SER A 71 -2.05 -5.36 -10.70
C SER A 71 -2.97 -5.54 -11.92
N SER A 72 -3.29 -6.80 -12.27
CA SER A 72 -4.32 -7.15 -13.24
C SER A 72 -4.66 -8.64 -13.13
N TYR A 73 -5.90 -9.01 -13.48
CA TYR A 73 -6.33 -10.42 -13.58
C TYR A 73 -5.65 -11.23 -14.71
N GLY A 74 -4.71 -10.60 -15.41
CA GLY A 74 -3.80 -11.27 -16.34
C GLY A 74 -2.64 -12.00 -15.65
N PHE A 75 -2.81 -12.45 -14.40
CA PHE A 75 -1.80 -13.12 -13.59
C PHE A 75 -0.55 -12.27 -13.34
N THR A 76 -0.77 -10.99 -13.04
CA THR A 76 0.30 -10.03 -12.78
C THR A 76 0.28 -9.57 -11.32
N GLY A 77 1.37 -9.80 -10.60
CA GLY A 77 1.51 -9.43 -9.19
C GLY A 77 1.80 -7.93 -8.98
N GLU A 78 1.27 -7.40 -7.88
CA GLU A 78 1.53 -6.03 -7.42
C GLU A 78 2.82 -5.99 -6.59
N LYS A 79 3.63 -4.94 -6.78
CA LYS A 79 4.86 -4.72 -5.99
C LYS A 79 4.71 -3.74 -4.84
N ARG A 80 3.56 -3.06 -4.74
CA ARG A 80 3.28 -2.16 -3.62
C ARG A 80 3.07 -2.92 -2.32
N ALA A 81 3.37 -2.27 -1.22
CA ALA A 81 3.05 -2.72 0.12
C ALA A 81 2.41 -1.57 0.90
N SER A 82 1.53 -1.90 1.84
CA SER A 82 0.84 -0.92 2.67
C SER A 82 0.77 -1.39 4.12
N ILE A 83 0.82 -0.44 5.03
CA ILE A 83 0.65 -0.66 6.45
C ILE A 83 -0.74 -0.14 6.83
N PHE A 84 -1.55 -0.97 7.47
CA PHE A 84 -2.80 -0.52 8.05
C PHE A 84 -2.56 0.04 9.45
N ASP A 85 -3.03 1.25 9.72
CA ASP A 85 -2.95 1.88 11.04
C ASP A 85 -4.31 1.77 11.75
N PRO A 86 -4.42 0.94 12.80
CA PRO A 86 -5.66 0.77 13.55
C PRO A 86 -6.11 2.02 14.32
N ALA A 87 -5.20 2.94 14.63
CA ALA A 87 -5.52 4.16 15.38
C ALA A 87 -6.23 5.19 14.50
N THR A 88 -5.83 5.30 13.24
CA THR A 88 -6.44 6.21 12.25
C THR A 88 -7.42 5.51 11.33
N ASN A 89 -7.44 4.17 11.36
CA ASN A 89 -8.26 3.33 10.51
C ASN A 89 -7.98 3.55 9.01
N ARG A 90 -6.69 3.69 8.63
CA ARG A 90 -6.24 4.01 7.27
C ARG A 90 -5.08 3.12 6.82
N PHE A 91 -4.99 2.92 5.50
CA PHE A 91 -3.80 2.33 4.88
C PHE A 91 -2.76 3.41 4.55
N LEU A 92 -1.52 3.13 4.90
CA LEU A 92 -0.34 3.94 4.60
C LEU A 92 0.49 3.16 3.58
N GLN A 93 0.69 3.73 2.39
CA GLN A 93 1.58 3.10 1.41
C GLN A 93 3.02 3.10 1.93
N SER A 94 3.66 1.93 1.88
CA SER A 94 5.06 1.73 2.21
C SER A 94 5.93 1.72 0.93
N GLN A 95 7.24 1.45 1.10
CA GLN A 95 8.14 1.28 -0.04
C GLN A 95 7.74 0.06 -0.88
N ASN A 96 7.96 0.15 -2.18
CA ASN A 96 7.69 -0.94 -3.10
C ASN A 96 8.75 -2.03 -2.99
N MET A 97 8.33 -3.28 -3.15
CA MET A 97 9.23 -4.40 -3.40
C MET A 97 9.93 -4.27 -4.77
N ALA A 98 10.98 -5.04 -4.99
CA ALA A 98 11.68 -5.09 -6.27
C ALA A 98 10.79 -5.66 -7.39
N ASP A 99 9.94 -6.66 -7.08
CA ASP A 99 9.03 -7.30 -8.04
C ASP A 99 7.66 -7.61 -7.42
N GLY A 100 6.69 -7.97 -8.24
CA GLY A 100 5.33 -8.28 -7.84
C GLY A 100 5.22 -9.57 -7.03
N ARG A 101 4.17 -9.62 -6.17
CA ARG A 101 3.80 -10.80 -5.37
C ARG A 101 2.28 -10.92 -5.26
N TRP A 102 1.65 -11.55 -6.23
CA TRP A 102 0.28 -12.01 -6.10
C TRP A 102 0.30 -13.45 -5.57
N TYR A 103 -0.38 -13.76 -4.48
CA TYR A 103 -0.28 -15.03 -3.72
C TYR A 103 1.08 -15.23 -3.03
N GLY A 104 1.70 -14.16 -2.55
CA GLY A 104 2.94 -14.22 -1.76
C GLY A 104 2.67 -14.43 -0.26
N THR A 105 3.59 -15.10 0.44
CA THR A 105 3.54 -15.26 1.89
C THR A 105 4.37 -14.21 2.59
N ALA A 106 3.83 -13.64 3.68
CA ALA A 106 4.56 -12.78 4.61
C ALA A 106 4.76 -13.49 5.94
N THR A 107 5.94 -13.36 6.58
CA THR A 107 6.27 -14.07 7.83
C THR A 107 7.08 -13.17 8.75
N ALA A 108 6.65 -13.05 10.01
CA ALA A 108 7.38 -12.30 11.02
C ALA A 108 8.67 -13.02 11.44
N LEU A 109 9.77 -12.27 11.48
CA LEU A 109 11.09 -12.75 11.95
C LEU A 109 11.32 -12.39 13.43
N GLY A 110 12.27 -13.07 14.05
CA GLY A 110 12.58 -12.85 15.47
C GLY A 110 13.14 -11.46 15.79
N ASP A 111 13.71 -10.75 14.84
CA ASP A 111 14.19 -9.38 15.00
C ASP A 111 13.10 -8.31 14.72
N GLY A 112 11.88 -8.74 14.40
CA GLY A 112 10.73 -7.88 14.13
C GLY A 112 10.57 -7.45 12.67
N ARG A 113 11.49 -7.87 11.79
CA ARG A 113 11.35 -7.68 10.34
C ARG A 113 10.33 -8.65 9.77
N ILE A 114 9.82 -8.36 8.57
CA ILE A 114 8.87 -9.23 7.85
C ILE A 114 9.53 -9.76 6.58
N MET A 115 9.58 -11.07 6.45
CA MET A 115 10.02 -11.76 5.24
C MET A 115 8.84 -11.90 4.27
N ALA A 116 9.02 -11.50 3.01
CA ALA A 116 8.11 -11.76 1.91
C ALA A 116 8.73 -12.77 0.94
N PHE A 117 7.98 -13.81 0.56
CA PHE A 117 8.45 -14.87 -0.33
C PHE A 117 7.35 -15.36 -1.26
N SER A 118 7.72 -15.75 -2.49
CA SER A 118 6.82 -16.26 -3.53
C SER A 118 5.84 -15.20 -4.08
N GLY A 119 4.79 -15.69 -4.75
CA GLY A 119 3.78 -14.93 -5.47
C GLY A 119 4.08 -14.78 -6.95
N LEU A 120 3.07 -14.40 -7.75
CA LEU A 120 3.26 -14.10 -9.17
C LEU A 120 3.97 -12.75 -9.33
N ARG A 121 4.83 -12.67 -10.34
CA ARG A 121 5.66 -11.50 -10.64
C ARG A 121 4.86 -10.36 -11.27
N ASN A 122 5.47 -9.17 -11.33
CA ASN A 122 4.85 -7.98 -11.92
C ASN A 122 4.74 -8.05 -13.47
N ALA A 123 5.44 -8.97 -14.12
CA ALA A 123 5.33 -9.19 -15.57
C ALA A 123 4.46 -10.42 -15.86
N SER A 124 3.42 -10.25 -16.68
CA SER A 124 2.54 -11.34 -17.10
C SER A 124 3.33 -12.49 -17.74
N GLY A 125 3.00 -13.73 -17.33
CA GLY A 125 3.64 -14.94 -17.84
C GLY A 125 5.06 -15.22 -17.34
N SER A 126 5.59 -14.43 -16.41
CA SER A 126 6.97 -14.60 -15.87
C SER A 126 7.09 -15.64 -14.74
N GLY A 127 5.98 -16.29 -14.38
CA GLY A 127 5.95 -17.33 -13.34
C GLY A 127 6.01 -16.80 -11.91
N THR A 128 6.32 -17.71 -10.97
CA THR A 128 6.43 -17.35 -9.55
C THR A 128 7.73 -16.62 -9.23
N ASN A 129 7.64 -15.69 -8.30
CA ASN A 129 8.78 -14.95 -7.77
C ASN A 129 9.53 -15.85 -6.76
N ASN A 130 10.71 -16.30 -7.13
CA ASN A 130 11.54 -17.16 -6.26
C ASN A 130 12.54 -16.36 -5.40
N THR A 131 12.27 -15.09 -5.17
CA THR A 131 13.13 -14.25 -4.33
C THR A 131 12.51 -13.98 -2.96
N VAL A 132 13.37 -13.86 -1.95
CA VAL A 132 13.05 -13.35 -0.62
C VAL A 132 13.42 -11.87 -0.57
N GLU A 133 12.51 -11.05 -0.04
CA GLU A 133 12.78 -9.68 0.39
C GLU A 133 12.34 -9.54 1.85
N ILE A 134 13.09 -8.78 2.63
CA ILE A 134 12.78 -8.58 4.06
C ILE A 134 12.51 -7.11 4.31
N TYR A 135 11.33 -6.84 4.84
CA TYR A 135 10.89 -5.50 5.23
C TYR A 135 11.41 -5.15 6.63
N ASP A 136 12.04 -3.99 6.76
CA ASP A 136 12.48 -3.43 8.04
C ASP A 136 11.82 -2.07 8.28
N LEU A 137 10.88 -2.02 9.22
CA LEU A 137 10.20 -0.79 9.62
C LEU A 137 11.19 0.29 10.12
N LYS A 138 12.36 -0.11 10.64
CA LYS A 138 13.40 0.80 11.13
C LYS A 138 14.28 1.36 10.02
N ASN A 139 14.26 0.74 8.84
CA ASN A 139 15.00 1.23 7.68
C ASN A 139 14.15 2.17 6.83
N ALA A 140 14.10 3.42 7.24
CA ALA A 140 13.27 4.47 6.65
C ALA A 140 13.50 4.72 5.15
N GLY A 141 14.68 4.43 4.63
CA GLY A 141 15.06 4.75 3.24
C GLY A 141 14.69 3.67 2.24
N ALA A 142 15.02 2.42 2.53
CA ALA A 142 14.85 1.30 1.60
C ALA A 142 13.60 0.46 1.90
N GLY A 143 13.17 0.35 3.16
CA GLY A 143 12.08 -0.53 3.61
C GLY A 143 12.38 -2.00 3.37
N TRP A 144 12.67 -2.39 2.15
CA TRP A 144 12.97 -3.75 1.71
C TRP A 144 14.47 -3.98 1.48
N THR A 145 14.94 -5.19 1.79
CA THR A 145 16.30 -5.64 1.42
C THR A 145 16.39 -5.89 -0.09
N ALA A 146 17.62 -5.98 -0.61
CA ALA A 146 17.85 -6.56 -1.93
C ALA A 146 17.29 -7.99 -2.00
N PRO A 147 16.72 -8.41 -3.16
CA PRO A 147 16.18 -9.75 -3.33
C PRO A 147 17.24 -10.85 -3.20
N VAL A 148 16.92 -11.91 -2.45
CA VAL A 148 17.73 -13.13 -2.34
C VAL A 148 17.04 -14.27 -3.06
N THR A 149 17.66 -14.85 -4.08
CA THR A 149 17.08 -15.90 -4.90
C THR A 149 17.09 -17.26 -4.19
N ALA A 150 15.94 -17.93 -4.12
CA ALA A 150 15.86 -19.32 -3.68
C ALA A 150 16.35 -20.28 -4.78
N PRO A 151 16.98 -21.42 -4.43
CA PRO A 151 17.47 -22.40 -5.38
C PRO A 151 16.35 -23.28 -6.01
N PHE A 152 15.09 -22.92 -5.78
CA PHE A 152 13.89 -23.60 -6.29
C PHE A 152 12.81 -22.58 -6.59
N PHE A 153 11.80 -23.00 -7.35
CA PHE A 153 10.58 -22.21 -7.56
C PHE A 153 9.55 -22.61 -6.51
N PRO A 154 9.12 -21.67 -5.65
CA PRO A 154 8.10 -21.92 -4.64
C PRO A 154 6.71 -22.01 -5.25
N PRO A 155 5.77 -22.74 -4.62
CA PRO A 155 4.35 -22.60 -4.94
C PRO A 155 3.83 -21.23 -4.52
N LEU A 156 2.60 -20.93 -4.90
CA LEU A 156 1.87 -19.77 -4.37
C LEU A 156 1.54 -20.00 -2.88
N PHE A 157 1.56 -18.94 -2.08
CA PHE A 157 1.37 -19.01 -0.61
C PHE A 157 2.13 -20.16 0.06
N PRO A 158 3.47 -20.24 -0.04
CA PRO A 158 4.24 -21.27 0.65
C PRO A 158 4.01 -21.20 2.17
N ARG A 159 3.86 -22.35 2.82
CA ARG A 159 3.64 -22.43 4.28
C ARG A 159 4.97 -22.24 5.00
N LEU A 160 5.15 -21.05 5.61
CA LEU A 160 6.41 -20.63 6.23
C LEU A 160 6.27 -20.51 7.74
N PHE A 161 7.31 -20.95 8.49
CA PHE A 161 7.32 -20.89 9.94
C PHE A 161 8.68 -20.43 10.46
N LEU A 162 8.71 -19.37 11.27
CA LEU A 162 9.89 -18.99 12.04
C LEU A 162 10.14 -20.02 13.14
N LEU A 163 11.33 -20.58 13.16
CA LEU A 163 11.79 -21.55 14.15
C LEU A 163 12.45 -20.88 15.36
N PRO A 164 12.50 -21.53 16.54
CA PRO A 164 13.26 -21.06 17.70
C PRO A 164 14.76 -20.80 17.41
N SER A 165 15.31 -21.41 16.36
CA SER A 165 16.67 -21.16 15.87
C SER A 165 16.85 -19.82 15.14
N GLY A 166 15.77 -19.08 14.86
CA GLY A 166 15.77 -17.86 14.05
C GLY A 166 15.72 -18.12 12.53
N LYS A 167 15.74 -19.36 12.09
CA LYS A 167 15.58 -19.74 10.68
C LYS A 167 14.12 -19.87 10.32
N VAL A 168 13.79 -19.79 9.01
CA VAL A 168 12.43 -19.96 8.51
C VAL A 168 12.32 -21.29 7.79
N PHE A 169 11.39 -22.12 8.22
CA PHE A 169 11.09 -23.40 7.60
C PHE A 169 9.95 -23.27 6.59
N TYR A 170 10.16 -23.75 5.38
CA TYR A 170 9.15 -23.97 4.35
C TYR A 170 8.76 -25.44 4.34
N THR A 171 7.47 -25.74 4.45
CA THR A 171 6.96 -27.11 4.64
C THR A 171 6.95 -27.96 3.36
N GLY A 172 7.25 -27.41 2.19
CA GLY A 172 7.05 -28.07 0.90
C GLY A 172 5.63 -27.87 0.33
N GLN A 173 4.78 -27.09 1.01
CA GLN A 173 3.37 -26.90 0.63
C GLN A 173 3.04 -25.46 0.28
N GLY A 174 1.97 -25.29 -0.49
CA GLY A 174 1.39 -24.01 -0.83
C GLY A 174 0.05 -24.16 -1.50
N THR A 175 -0.39 -23.11 -2.14
CA THR A 175 -1.57 -23.03 -2.98
C THR A 175 -1.15 -23.25 -4.43
N GLY A 176 -1.76 -24.18 -5.14
CA GLY A 176 -1.45 -24.46 -6.54
C GLY A 176 -1.94 -25.87 -6.94
N THR A 177 -2.33 -26.05 -8.18
CA THR A 177 -3.00 -27.26 -8.68
C THR A 177 -2.07 -28.19 -9.46
N SER A 178 -0.81 -27.79 -9.70
CA SER A 178 0.11 -28.50 -10.57
C SER A 178 1.54 -28.53 -10.02
N PRO A 179 2.29 -29.61 -10.26
CA PRO A 179 3.74 -29.63 -10.03
C PRO A 179 4.49 -28.52 -10.80
N SER A 180 3.92 -28.02 -11.91
CA SER A 180 4.46 -26.87 -12.65
C SER A 180 4.31 -25.56 -11.90
N ASP A 181 3.44 -25.48 -10.87
CA ASP A 181 3.28 -24.32 -10.00
C ASP A 181 4.33 -24.26 -8.89
N GLY A 182 5.37 -25.08 -8.97
CA GLY A 182 6.47 -25.11 -8.00
C GLY A 182 6.19 -25.90 -6.73
N SER A 183 5.03 -26.57 -6.61
CA SER A 183 4.76 -27.44 -5.46
C SER A 183 5.69 -28.66 -5.51
N SER A 184 6.73 -28.60 -4.73
CA SER A 184 7.66 -29.73 -4.48
C SER A 184 7.36 -30.27 -3.09
N PRO A 185 7.34 -31.59 -2.87
CA PRO A 185 7.22 -32.13 -1.52
C PRO A 185 8.42 -31.80 -0.63
N ASN A 186 9.50 -31.26 -1.20
CA ASN A 186 10.71 -30.92 -0.46
C ASN A 186 10.52 -29.69 0.42
N GLY A 187 10.77 -29.85 1.71
CA GLY A 187 10.92 -28.72 2.62
C GLY A 187 12.25 -28.01 2.44
N TRP A 188 12.30 -26.75 2.87
CA TRP A 188 13.53 -25.94 2.86
C TRP A 188 13.62 -25.09 4.12
N ILE A 189 14.84 -24.77 4.51
CA ILE A 189 15.16 -23.90 5.65
C ILE A 189 15.92 -22.69 5.10
N PHE A 190 15.37 -21.49 5.32
CA PHE A 190 16.01 -20.21 5.01
C PHE A 190 16.67 -19.64 6.25
N ASP A 191 17.92 -19.17 6.11
CA ASP A 191 18.64 -18.45 7.16
C ASP A 191 18.62 -16.94 6.86
N PRO A 192 17.82 -16.14 7.58
CA PRO A 192 17.73 -14.69 7.34
C PRO A 192 19.02 -13.92 7.64
N ALA A 193 19.96 -14.53 8.38
CA ALA A 193 21.22 -13.88 8.77
C ALA A 193 22.22 -13.80 7.60
N ASN A 194 22.15 -14.75 6.66
CA ASN A 194 23.10 -14.82 5.54
C ASN A 194 22.44 -15.08 4.18
N GLY A 195 21.11 -15.23 4.13
CA GLY A 195 20.35 -15.46 2.90
C GLY A 195 20.49 -16.87 2.33
N SER A 196 21.03 -17.83 3.08
CA SER A 196 21.23 -19.20 2.57
C SER A 196 19.99 -20.07 2.70
N TRP A 197 19.86 -21.04 1.79
CA TRP A 197 18.83 -22.07 1.78
C TRP A 197 19.45 -23.45 1.96
N THR A 198 18.83 -24.26 2.81
CA THR A 198 19.21 -25.68 3.03
C THR A 198 17.97 -26.56 2.81
N SER A 199 18.11 -27.65 2.07
CA SER A 199 17.01 -28.60 1.87
C SER A 199 16.66 -29.31 3.18
N SER A 200 15.37 -29.63 3.35
CA SER A 200 14.84 -30.40 4.49
C SER A 200 14.02 -31.58 3.99
N ALA A 201 13.48 -32.37 4.91
CA ALA A 201 12.70 -33.55 4.58
C ALA A 201 11.50 -33.22 3.69
N ALA A 202 11.25 -34.09 2.73
CA ALA A 202 10.07 -34.06 1.87
C ALA A 202 8.85 -34.64 2.61
N THR A 203 7.65 -34.08 2.36
CA THR A 203 6.38 -34.69 2.76
C THR A 203 6.15 -35.99 2.00
N THR A 204 5.37 -36.91 2.55
CA THR A 204 5.11 -38.21 1.89
C THR A 204 4.24 -38.06 0.64
N ILE A 205 3.41 -37.00 0.58
CA ILE A 205 2.57 -36.65 -0.56
C ILE A 205 2.61 -35.14 -0.82
N ALA A 206 2.37 -34.73 -2.05
CA ALA A 206 2.15 -33.33 -2.38
C ALA A 206 0.78 -32.88 -1.83
N ARG A 207 0.77 -31.87 -0.96
CA ARG A 207 -0.44 -31.37 -0.26
C ARG A 207 -0.79 -29.96 -0.69
N PHE A 208 -1.01 -29.74 -1.99
CA PHE A 208 -1.43 -28.40 -2.43
C PHE A 208 -2.81 -28.06 -1.86
N TYR A 209 -3.03 -26.78 -1.55
CA TYR A 209 -4.18 -26.26 -0.81
C TYR A 209 -4.40 -26.91 0.58
N GLY A 210 -3.41 -27.60 1.11
CA GLY A 210 -3.42 -28.06 2.49
C GLY A 210 -3.16 -26.92 3.47
N SER A 211 -3.58 -27.10 4.72
CA SER A 211 -3.24 -26.21 5.81
C SER A 211 -2.04 -26.71 6.60
N ALA A 212 -1.41 -25.81 7.35
CA ALA A 212 -0.30 -26.16 8.25
C ALA A 212 -0.32 -25.28 9.49
N VAL A 213 0.09 -25.82 10.65
CA VAL A 213 0.28 -25.06 11.88
C VAL A 213 1.56 -25.47 12.58
N MET A 214 2.20 -24.52 13.27
CA MET A 214 3.18 -24.82 14.29
C MET A 214 2.43 -25.18 15.59
N LEU A 215 2.60 -26.38 16.08
CA LEU A 215 2.00 -26.83 17.35
C LEU A 215 2.54 -25.99 18.53
N PRO A 216 1.85 -25.96 19.68
CA PRO A 216 2.22 -25.13 20.82
C PRO A 216 3.68 -25.22 21.22
N LEU A 217 4.34 -24.09 21.31
CA LEU A 217 5.71 -23.98 21.84
C LEU A 217 5.68 -23.92 23.36
N LEU A 218 5.97 -25.03 24.01
CA LEU A 218 5.84 -25.18 25.45
C LEU A 218 7.23 -25.20 26.12
N ALA A 219 7.31 -24.49 27.27
CA ALA A 219 8.50 -24.52 28.12
C ALA A 219 8.78 -25.94 28.64
N PRO A 220 10.05 -26.31 28.96
CA PRO A 220 11.25 -25.47 28.81
C PRO A 220 11.87 -25.54 27.42
N ASN A 221 11.50 -26.50 26.57
CA ASN A 221 12.23 -26.85 25.37
C ASN A 221 11.75 -26.08 24.11
N TYR A 222 10.50 -25.59 24.13
CA TYR A 222 9.88 -24.88 22.98
C TYR A 222 10.08 -25.65 21.66
N THR A 223 9.82 -26.95 21.67
CA THR A 223 10.05 -27.87 20.55
C THR A 223 9.22 -27.47 19.34
N PRO A 224 9.85 -27.12 18.18
CA PRO A 224 9.13 -26.71 16.99
C PRO A 224 8.61 -27.94 16.23
N LYS A 225 7.36 -28.31 16.49
CA LYS A 225 6.63 -29.31 15.71
C LYS A 225 5.67 -28.62 14.75
N ILE A 226 5.67 -29.04 13.50
CA ILE A 226 4.77 -28.52 12.48
C ILE A 226 3.92 -29.66 11.99
N MET A 227 2.61 -29.41 11.92
CA MET A 227 1.61 -30.36 11.44
C MET A 227 0.98 -29.85 10.16
N ASN A 228 0.97 -30.71 9.15
CA ASN A 228 0.30 -30.51 7.88
C ASN A 228 -1.06 -31.23 7.89
N PHE A 229 -2.08 -30.58 7.32
CA PHE A 229 -3.45 -31.07 7.28
C PHE A 229 -3.96 -31.16 5.84
N GLY A 230 -4.51 -32.30 5.46
CA GLY A 230 -5.26 -32.47 4.22
C GLY A 230 -4.47 -32.14 2.95
N GLY A 231 -5.09 -31.44 2.04
CA GLY A 231 -4.54 -31.08 0.73
C GLY A 231 -4.66 -32.21 -0.30
N GLY A 232 -4.28 -31.89 -1.55
CA GLY A 232 -4.42 -32.81 -2.68
C GLY A 232 -5.73 -32.62 -3.43
N ASN A 233 -5.87 -33.26 -4.60
CA ASN A 233 -7.11 -33.27 -5.40
C ASN A 233 -7.26 -34.63 -6.09
N PRO A 234 -8.17 -35.54 -5.64
CA PRO A 234 -9.07 -35.38 -4.51
C PRO A 234 -8.31 -35.22 -3.17
N ALA A 235 -8.93 -34.48 -2.25
CA ALA A 235 -8.30 -34.16 -0.98
C ALA A 235 -8.14 -35.39 -0.07
N THR A 236 -7.05 -35.42 0.68
CA THR A 236 -6.82 -36.45 1.71
C THR A 236 -7.30 -36.01 3.09
N ALA A 237 -7.66 -36.97 3.94
CA ALA A 237 -7.90 -36.75 5.37
C ALA A 237 -6.61 -36.88 6.20
N THR A 238 -5.51 -37.30 5.60
CA THR A 238 -4.27 -37.61 6.32
C THR A 238 -3.58 -36.34 6.80
N THR A 239 -2.82 -36.47 7.87
CA THR A 239 -1.94 -35.44 8.40
C THR A 239 -0.52 -35.97 8.53
N GLU A 240 0.45 -35.10 8.66
CA GLU A 240 1.86 -35.39 8.90
C GLU A 240 2.43 -34.40 9.90
N ILE A 241 3.33 -34.87 10.74
CA ILE A 241 4.00 -34.06 11.76
C ILE A 241 5.50 -34.20 11.57
N ILE A 242 6.20 -33.06 11.59
CA ILE A 242 7.67 -32.99 11.63
C ILE A 242 8.14 -32.36 12.95
N ASP A 243 9.11 -32.97 13.60
CA ASP A 243 9.81 -32.39 14.76
C ASP A 243 11.16 -31.83 14.31
N LEU A 244 11.25 -30.51 14.22
CA LEU A 244 12.45 -29.81 13.75
C LEU A 244 13.51 -29.61 14.83
N SER A 245 13.30 -30.12 16.05
CA SER A 245 14.34 -30.25 17.09
C SER A 245 15.18 -31.53 16.94
N SER A 246 14.70 -32.49 16.16
CA SER A 246 15.44 -33.73 15.88
C SER A 246 16.75 -33.47 15.13
N ALA A 247 17.76 -34.28 15.37
CA ALA A 247 19.00 -34.23 14.61
C ALA A 247 18.81 -34.62 13.12
N SER A 248 17.79 -35.40 12.82
CA SER A 248 17.37 -35.78 11.44
C SER A 248 15.86 -35.63 11.31
N PRO A 249 15.35 -34.42 11.09
CA PRO A 249 13.93 -34.18 11.02
C PRO A 249 13.31 -34.91 9.83
N ASN A 250 12.24 -35.66 10.10
CA ASN A 250 11.45 -36.35 9.06
C ASN A 250 9.95 -36.21 9.34
N TRP A 251 9.15 -36.19 8.28
CA TRP A 251 7.71 -36.22 8.40
C TRP A 251 7.25 -37.61 8.85
N THR A 252 6.40 -37.63 9.84
CA THR A 252 5.77 -38.85 10.35
C THR A 252 4.25 -38.74 10.21
N PRO A 253 3.53 -39.83 9.85
CA PRO A 253 2.08 -39.81 9.79
C PRO A 253 1.46 -39.39 11.12
N GLY A 254 0.52 -38.45 11.07
CA GLY A 254 -0.38 -38.08 12.17
C GLY A 254 -1.73 -38.82 12.05
N PRO A 255 -2.64 -38.60 13.00
CA PRO A 255 -4.01 -39.13 12.91
C PRO A 255 -4.77 -38.50 11.75
N SER A 256 -5.73 -39.22 11.17
CA SER A 256 -6.58 -38.69 10.09
C SER A 256 -7.73 -37.86 10.64
N MET A 257 -8.08 -36.79 9.94
CA MET A 257 -9.33 -36.04 10.08
C MET A 257 -10.54 -36.91 9.73
N SER A 258 -11.73 -36.45 10.06
CA SER A 258 -13.01 -37.15 9.73
C SER A 258 -13.25 -37.27 8.23
N SER A 259 -12.71 -36.36 7.42
CA SER A 259 -12.84 -36.35 5.97
C SER A 259 -11.65 -35.71 5.27
N GLY A 260 -11.46 -35.99 3.99
CA GLY A 260 -10.48 -35.30 3.15
C GLY A 260 -10.88 -33.83 2.95
N ARG A 261 -9.90 -32.91 3.03
CA ARG A 261 -10.13 -31.47 2.95
C ARG A 261 -9.02 -30.78 2.16
N ILE A 262 -9.44 -29.97 1.23
CA ILE A 262 -8.65 -28.94 0.55
C ILE A 262 -9.23 -27.58 0.93
N GLU A 263 -8.41 -26.53 1.03
CA GLU A 263 -8.87 -25.15 1.34
C GLU A 263 -9.47 -24.97 2.75
N MET A 264 -9.11 -25.84 3.67
CA MET A 264 -9.55 -25.80 5.06
C MET A 264 -8.75 -24.80 5.90
N ASN A 265 -9.34 -24.28 6.97
CA ASN A 265 -8.63 -23.49 7.95
C ASN A 265 -8.20 -24.34 9.17
N ALA A 266 -7.05 -24.01 9.76
CA ALA A 266 -6.56 -24.61 10.98
C ALA A 266 -6.22 -23.51 11.99
N VAL A 267 -6.91 -23.49 13.16
CA VAL A 267 -6.81 -22.43 14.18
C VAL A 267 -6.34 -23.00 15.50
N ILE A 268 -5.27 -22.45 16.06
CA ILE A 268 -4.78 -22.82 17.40
C ILE A 268 -5.65 -22.16 18.46
N LEU A 269 -6.17 -22.98 19.38
CA LEU A 269 -7.01 -22.55 20.50
C LEU A 269 -6.17 -22.30 21.78
N PRO A 270 -6.64 -21.51 22.75
CA PRO A 270 -5.90 -21.21 23.98
C PRO A 270 -5.48 -22.43 24.81
N ASN A 271 -6.21 -23.54 24.71
CA ASN A 271 -5.86 -24.80 25.36
C ASN A 271 -4.84 -25.66 24.58
N GLY A 272 -4.27 -25.13 23.52
CA GLY A 272 -3.28 -25.78 22.66
C GLY A 272 -3.84 -26.73 21.61
N LYS A 273 -5.15 -27.00 21.59
CA LYS A 273 -5.78 -27.80 20.53
C LYS A 273 -5.87 -27.01 19.24
N VAL A 274 -6.05 -27.72 18.10
CA VAL A 274 -6.18 -27.11 16.76
C VAL A 274 -7.55 -27.45 16.19
N LEU A 275 -8.33 -26.41 15.91
CA LEU A 275 -9.60 -26.53 15.18
C LEU A 275 -9.29 -26.63 13.69
N ALA A 276 -9.73 -27.69 13.03
CA ALA A 276 -9.71 -27.89 11.60
C ALA A 276 -11.15 -27.75 11.06
N GLU A 277 -11.41 -26.71 10.25
CA GLU A 277 -12.76 -26.41 9.78
C GLU A 277 -12.80 -26.07 8.30
N GLY A 278 -13.98 -26.25 7.67
CA GLY A 278 -14.19 -25.92 6.26
C GLY A 278 -13.48 -26.87 5.30
N GLY A 279 -13.30 -26.40 4.07
CA GLY A 279 -12.73 -27.13 2.97
C GLY A 279 -13.72 -28.08 2.28
N SER A 280 -13.25 -28.78 1.26
CA SER A 280 -14.02 -29.76 0.48
C SER A 280 -13.15 -30.93 0.04
N LEU A 281 -13.80 -32.02 -0.42
CA LEU A 281 -13.08 -33.17 -0.99
C LEU A 281 -12.53 -32.86 -2.39
N ASN A 282 -13.23 -32.02 -3.15
CA ASN A 282 -12.81 -31.58 -4.48
C ASN A 282 -12.80 -30.04 -4.51
N ASP A 283 -11.88 -29.50 -5.30
CA ASP A 283 -11.63 -28.06 -5.44
C ASP A 283 -12.93 -27.27 -5.68
N GLU A 284 -13.17 -26.25 -4.86
CA GLU A 284 -14.34 -25.35 -4.89
C GLU A 284 -15.72 -26.06 -5.06
N SER A 285 -15.86 -27.28 -4.57
CA SER A 285 -17.09 -28.04 -4.74
C SER A 285 -18.01 -27.95 -3.51
N PRO A 286 -19.14 -27.22 -3.59
CA PRO A 286 -20.09 -27.13 -2.48
C PRO A 286 -20.78 -28.48 -2.17
N ASN A 287 -20.87 -29.37 -3.15
CA ASN A 287 -21.45 -30.71 -2.98
C ASN A 287 -20.57 -31.64 -2.16
N THR A 288 -19.30 -31.33 -2.03
CA THR A 288 -18.32 -32.11 -1.25
C THR A 288 -17.75 -31.28 -0.08
N ALA A 289 -18.41 -30.18 0.26
CA ALA A 289 -17.99 -29.29 1.36
C ALA A 289 -17.95 -30.02 2.71
N GLY A 290 -16.83 -29.91 3.41
CA GLY A 290 -16.64 -30.47 4.75
C GLY A 290 -17.18 -29.53 5.81
N LYS A 291 -18.48 -29.61 6.14
CA LYS A 291 -19.07 -28.78 7.22
C LYS A 291 -18.75 -29.30 8.63
N GLN A 292 -18.44 -30.58 8.76
CA GLN A 292 -18.01 -31.18 10.01
C GLN A 292 -16.63 -30.62 10.39
N ALA A 293 -16.50 -30.00 11.55
CA ALA A 293 -15.21 -29.56 12.07
C ALA A 293 -14.55 -30.67 12.92
N ASP A 294 -13.24 -30.72 12.92
CA ASP A 294 -12.41 -31.63 13.71
C ASP A 294 -11.54 -30.85 14.70
N LEU A 295 -11.39 -31.37 15.91
CA LEU A 295 -10.55 -30.81 16.95
C LEU A 295 -9.37 -31.73 17.22
N TYR A 296 -8.16 -31.32 16.82
CA TYR A 296 -6.94 -32.06 17.08
C TYR A 296 -6.37 -31.73 18.46
N ASP A 297 -6.06 -32.76 19.24
CA ASP A 297 -5.41 -32.66 20.52
C ASP A 297 -3.94 -33.14 20.40
N PRO A 298 -2.96 -32.22 20.51
CA PRO A 298 -1.53 -32.58 20.36
C PRO A 298 -0.99 -33.41 21.54
N VAL A 299 -1.69 -33.46 22.69
CA VAL A 299 -1.29 -34.24 23.85
C VAL A 299 -1.61 -35.71 23.63
N THR A 300 -2.83 -36.01 23.17
CA THR A 300 -3.26 -37.39 22.88
C THR A 300 -2.95 -37.83 21.47
N ASN A 301 -2.58 -36.89 20.58
CA ASN A 301 -2.37 -37.13 19.15
C ASN A 301 -3.62 -37.74 18.48
N THR A 302 -4.80 -37.17 18.75
CA THR A 302 -6.09 -37.65 18.23
C THR A 302 -6.97 -36.50 17.74
N PHE A 303 -7.91 -36.82 16.85
CA PHE A 303 -9.02 -35.95 16.49
C PHE A 303 -10.30 -36.33 17.24
N SER A 304 -11.10 -35.33 17.55
CA SER A 304 -12.49 -35.48 17.99
C SER A 304 -13.37 -34.54 17.16
N SER A 305 -14.70 -34.80 17.16
CA SER A 305 -15.66 -33.93 16.51
C SER A 305 -15.69 -32.55 17.19
N ALA A 306 -15.74 -31.50 16.39
CA ALA A 306 -15.91 -30.11 16.84
C ALA A 306 -17.26 -29.50 16.42
N GLY A 307 -18.22 -30.35 15.99
CA GLY A 307 -19.53 -29.88 15.54
C GLY A 307 -19.61 -29.61 14.03
N THR A 308 -20.74 -29.04 13.59
CA THR A 308 -21.05 -28.87 12.17
C THR A 308 -21.38 -27.41 11.89
N ALA A 309 -20.67 -26.78 10.96
CA ALA A 309 -20.91 -25.44 10.50
C ALA A 309 -22.23 -25.30 9.74
N ALA A 310 -22.92 -24.18 9.86
CA ALA A 310 -24.13 -23.89 9.10
C ALA A 310 -23.82 -23.66 7.62
N TYR A 311 -22.70 -23.00 7.32
CA TYR A 311 -22.29 -22.62 5.97
C TYR A 311 -21.08 -23.42 5.47
N SER A 312 -21.01 -23.62 4.17
CA SER A 312 -19.83 -24.20 3.52
C SER A 312 -18.71 -23.16 3.49
N ARG A 313 -17.52 -23.54 3.94
CA ARG A 313 -16.30 -22.70 3.93
C ARG A 313 -15.28 -23.34 2.98
N LEU A 314 -15.23 -22.83 1.77
CA LEU A 314 -14.37 -23.31 0.68
C LEU A 314 -13.26 -22.30 0.41
N TYR A 315 -12.78 -22.23 -0.83
CA TYR A 315 -11.77 -21.29 -1.26
C TYR A 315 -12.09 -19.85 -0.82
N HIS A 316 -11.09 -19.11 -0.40
CA HIS A 316 -11.18 -17.77 0.20
C HIS A 316 -11.92 -17.70 1.56
N SER A 317 -12.23 -18.84 2.20
CA SER A 317 -12.64 -18.79 3.59
C SER A 317 -11.46 -18.50 4.52
N THR A 318 -11.76 -17.88 5.66
CA THR A 318 -10.78 -17.56 6.70
C THR A 318 -11.37 -17.86 8.07
N ALA A 319 -10.54 -18.32 9.02
CA ALA A 319 -10.90 -18.47 10.41
C ALA A 319 -9.85 -17.88 11.33
N LEU A 320 -10.27 -17.24 12.42
CA LEU A 320 -9.39 -16.55 13.39
C LEU A 320 -9.88 -16.77 14.81
N LEU A 321 -8.94 -17.03 15.73
CA LEU A 321 -9.21 -16.96 17.17
C LEU A 321 -9.47 -15.51 17.58
N LEU A 322 -10.58 -15.28 18.27
CA LEU A 322 -10.97 -13.99 18.82
C LEU A 322 -10.53 -13.83 20.30
N PRO A 323 -10.46 -12.58 20.82
CA PRO A 323 -10.04 -12.34 22.20
C PRO A 323 -10.93 -12.98 23.26
N ASP A 324 -12.19 -13.26 22.98
CA ASP A 324 -13.12 -13.94 23.88
C ASP A 324 -12.95 -15.46 23.89
N ALA A 325 -11.94 -15.98 23.17
CA ALA A 325 -11.63 -17.39 23.00
C ALA A 325 -12.64 -18.15 22.12
N THR A 326 -13.48 -17.46 21.36
CA THR A 326 -14.27 -18.04 20.26
C THR A 326 -13.47 -17.99 18.95
N VAL A 327 -13.97 -18.65 17.89
CA VAL A 327 -13.35 -18.60 16.56
C VAL A 327 -14.34 -18.03 15.55
N MET A 328 -13.93 -16.97 14.88
CA MET A 328 -14.65 -16.44 13.71
C MET A 328 -14.35 -17.29 12.49
N SER A 329 -15.37 -17.61 11.70
CA SER A 329 -15.24 -18.19 10.37
C SER A 329 -16.06 -17.38 9.37
N MET A 330 -15.45 -16.97 8.24
CA MET A 330 -16.08 -16.12 7.24
C MET A 330 -15.52 -16.35 5.85
N GLY A 331 -16.14 -15.71 4.84
CA GLY A 331 -15.76 -15.84 3.45
C GLY A 331 -16.16 -17.18 2.86
N SER A 332 -15.83 -17.43 1.68
CA SER A 332 -15.95 -18.63 0.85
C SER A 332 -16.45 -18.28 -0.56
N ASN A 333 -16.04 -19.07 -1.55
CA ASN A 333 -16.61 -19.12 -2.89
C ASN A 333 -17.44 -20.42 -3.04
N PRO A 334 -18.69 -20.49 -2.57
CA PRO A 334 -19.43 -21.74 -2.44
C PRO A 334 -19.90 -22.37 -3.78
N GLY A 335 -19.63 -21.76 -4.91
CA GLY A 335 -20.11 -22.26 -6.19
C GLY A 335 -19.52 -21.57 -7.42
N GLN A 336 -18.22 -21.36 -7.46
CA GLN A 336 -17.50 -20.66 -8.52
C GLN A 336 -17.48 -19.12 -8.35
N ARG A 337 -16.69 -18.44 -9.21
CA ARG A 337 -16.60 -16.99 -9.29
C ARG A 337 -17.98 -16.34 -9.34
N GLY A 338 -18.22 -15.36 -8.51
CA GLY A 338 -19.48 -14.60 -8.43
C GLY A 338 -20.46 -15.12 -7.39
N SER A 339 -20.18 -16.20 -6.66
CA SER A 339 -20.95 -16.59 -5.49
C SER A 339 -20.14 -16.35 -4.22
N TYR A 340 -20.72 -15.65 -3.25
CA TYR A 340 -20.08 -15.33 -1.98
C TYR A 340 -20.90 -15.84 -0.83
N GLN A 341 -20.22 -16.27 0.24
CA GLN A 341 -20.85 -16.53 1.53
C GLN A 341 -20.68 -15.28 2.43
N PRO A 342 -21.71 -14.42 2.57
CA PRO A 342 -21.59 -13.18 3.33
C PRO A 342 -21.70 -13.38 4.84
N ALA A 343 -22.11 -14.56 5.32
CA ALA A 343 -22.30 -14.81 6.74
C ALA A 343 -20.96 -14.94 7.48
N ILE A 344 -20.88 -14.30 8.63
CA ILE A 344 -19.85 -14.55 9.64
C ILE A 344 -20.44 -15.53 10.65
N GLU A 345 -19.75 -16.64 10.90
CA GLU A 345 -20.08 -17.60 11.95
C GLU A 345 -19.11 -17.45 13.11
N ILE A 346 -19.61 -17.60 14.32
CA ILE A 346 -18.80 -17.68 15.54
C ILE A 346 -18.90 -19.10 16.08
N TYR A 347 -17.79 -19.81 16.03
CA TYR A 347 -17.65 -21.11 16.66
C TYR A 347 -17.32 -20.91 18.14
N THR A 348 -18.13 -21.50 19.01
CA THR A 348 -17.92 -21.53 20.44
C THR A 348 -17.30 -22.88 20.82
N PRO A 349 -16.00 -22.92 21.18
CA PRO A 349 -15.33 -24.19 21.48
C PRO A 349 -15.86 -24.89 22.73
N PRO A 350 -15.72 -26.25 22.84
CA PRO A 350 -16.23 -27.03 23.93
C PRO A 350 -15.78 -26.60 25.33
N TYR A 351 -14.60 -25.98 25.47
CA TYR A 351 -14.11 -25.46 26.75
C TYR A 351 -14.94 -24.29 27.31
N LEU A 352 -15.84 -23.72 26.53
CA LEU A 352 -16.76 -22.66 26.96
C LEU A 352 -18.12 -23.21 27.46
N PHE A 353 -18.31 -24.53 27.47
CA PHE A 353 -19.52 -25.18 27.94
C PHE A 353 -19.23 -26.05 29.16
N ASP A 354 -20.22 -26.13 30.07
CA ASP A 354 -20.19 -27.05 31.20
C ASP A 354 -20.67 -28.46 30.78
N ALA A 355 -20.69 -29.38 31.73
CA ALA A 355 -21.15 -30.76 31.52
C ALA A 355 -22.64 -30.91 31.14
N ASN A 356 -23.40 -29.84 31.21
CA ASN A 356 -24.84 -29.78 30.86
C ASN A 356 -25.04 -28.99 29.55
N ASP A 357 -23.99 -28.76 28.76
CA ASP A 357 -23.99 -27.96 27.53
C ASP A 357 -24.45 -26.50 27.73
N GLN A 358 -24.25 -25.95 28.94
CA GLN A 358 -24.53 -24.54 29.22
C GLN A 358 -23.25 -23.72 29.14
N LEU A 359 -23.34 -22.49 28.57
CA LEU A 359 -22.23 -21.57 28.55
C LEU A 359 -21.71 -21.23 29.94
N ILE A 360 -20.43 -21.41 30.17
CA ILE A 360 -19.74 -21.06 31.40
C ILE A 360 -19.68 -19.55 31.54
N THR A 361 -20.27 -19.00 32.59
CA THR A 361 -20.31 -17.56 32.87
C THR A 361 -19.27 -17.11 33.89
N ASP A 362 -18.73 -18.04 34.72
CA ASP A 362 -17.73 -17.79 35.75
C ASP A 362 -16.29 -18.04 35.29
N ARG A 363 -15.98 -17.58 34.09
CA ARG A 363 -14.62 -17.69 33.47
C ARG A 363 -13.60 -16.88 34.26
N PRO A 364 -12.33 -17.30 34.29
CA PRO A 364 -11.26 -16.45 34.79
C PRO A 364 -11.29 -15.06 34.15
N THR A 365 -11.05 -14.01 34.91
CA THR A 365 -11.01 -12.64 34.43
C THR A 365 -9.65 -12.02 34.74
N ILE A 366 -8.89 -11.59 33.71
CA ILE A 366 -7.64 -10.86 33.89
C ILE A 366 -7.99 -9.40 34.23
N THR A 367 -7.69 -8.96 35.46
CA THR A 367 -7.99 -7.60 35.93
C THR A 367 -6.85 -6.61 35.65
N GLY A 368 -5.61 -7.11 35.48
CA GLY A 368 -4.44 -6.28 35.16
C GLY A 368 -3.20 -7.08 34.82
N THR A 369 -2.17 -6.36 34.37
CA THR A 369 -0.80 -6.89 34.21
C THR A 369 0.17 -5.87 34.77
N SER A 370 1.30 -6.33 35.36
CA SER A 370 2.35 -5.44 35.88
C SER A 370 3.00 -4.57 34.81
N ALA A 371 2.95 -4.98 33.54
CA ALA A 371 3.42 -4.23 32.40
C ALA A 371 2.57 -4.55 31.16
N VAL A 372 2.38 -3.58 30.27
CA VAL A 372 1.74 -3.78 28.96
C VAL A 372 2.82 -4.16 27.92
N VAL A 373 4.01 -3.57 28.01
CA VAL A 373 5.19 -3.93 27.22
C VAL A 373 6.12 -4.75 28.09
N ILE A 374 6.41 -5.97 27.66
CA ILE A 374 7.14 -6.98 28.42
C ILE A 374 8.43 -7.32 27.64
N GLY A 375 9.58 -7.27 28.31
CA GLY A 375 10.86 -7.74 27.76
C GLY A 375 10.90 -9.27 27.66
N TYR A 376 11.89 -9.80 26.95
CA TYR A 376 12.14 -11.26 26.92
C TYR A 376 12.86 -11.73 28.18
N ASN A 377 12.62 -13.00 28.54
CA ASN A 377 13.19 -13.64 29.74
C ASN A 377 13.04 -12.76 30.99
N SER A 378 11.91 -12.09 31.12
CA SER A 378 11.66 -11.09 32.16
C SER A 378 10.44 -11.48 33.00
N PRO A 379 10.48 -11.27 34.33
CA PRO A 379 9.35 -11.50 35.18
C PRO A 379 8.27 -10.45 34.94
N PHE A 380 7.03 -10.87 34.94
CA PHE A 380 5.85 -10.02 34.97
C PHE A 380 4.71 -10.71 35.73
N SER A 381 3.65 -10.01 36.06
CA SER A 381 2.51 -10.62 36.71
C SER A 381 1.19 -10.25 36.07
N ALA A 382 0.23 -11.14 36.19
CA ALA A 382 -1.16 -10.91 35.80
C ALA A 382 -2.05 -11.01 37.06
N THR A 383 -2.79 -9.94 37.35
CA THR A 383 -3.84 -9.98 38.38
C THR A 383 -5.12 -10.54 37.79
N TYR A 384 -5.81 -11.37 38.54
CA TYR A 384 -7.00 -12.05 38.03
C TYR A 384 -8.01 -12.36 39.14
N THR A 385 -9.25 -12.61 38.73
CA THR A 385 -10.30 -13.26 39.55
C THR A 385 -10.68 -14.58 38.88
N SER A 386 -10.90 -15.61 39.73
CA SER A 386 -11.37 -16.92 39.26
C SER A 386 -11.99 -17.67 40.45
N THR A 387 -13.05 -18.41 40.19
CA THR A 387 -13.65 -19.36 41.14
C THR A 387 -12.89 -20.67 41.24
N SER A 388 -12.04 -20.94 40.25
CA SER A 388 -11.17 -22.12 40.13
C SER A 388 -9.72 -21.67 39.99
N GLY A 389 -8.76 -22.44 40.50
CA GLY A 389 -7.34 -22.13 40.41
C GLY A 389 -6.85 -22.07 38.94
N ILE A 390 -5.93 -21.17 38.66
CA ILE A 390 -5.29 -21.11 37.32
C ILE A 390 -4.26 -22.22 37.19
N THR A 391 -4.38 -23.02 36.14
CA THR A 391 -3.49 -24.15 35.85
C THR A 391 -2.64 -23.95 34.60
N SER A 392 -2.98 -22.99 33.72
CA SER A 392 -2.21 -22.67 32.54
C SER A 392 -2.29 -21.18 32.21
N ALA A 393 -1.20 -20.66 31.67
CA ALA A 393 -1.15 -19.33 31.06
C ALA A 393 -0.40 -19.41 29.71
N VAL A 394 -1.01 -18.82 28.68
CA VAL A 394 -0.46 -18.86 27.32
C VAL A 394 -0.50 -17.50 26.66
N LEU A 395 0.46 -17.27 25.76
CA LEU A 395 0.43 -16.16 24.82
C LEU A 395 0.04 -16.70 23.44
N VAL A 396 -1.00 -16.14 22.85
CA VAL A 396 -1.38 -16.47 21.46
C VAL A 396 -1.19 -15.22 20.60
N ARG A 397 -0.39 -15.34 19.54
CA ARG A 397 -0.19 -14.25 18.58
C ARG A 397 -1.47 -14.09 17.74
N PRO A 398 -1.97 -12.86 17.54
CA PRO A 398 -3.09 -12.60 16.64
C PRO A 398 -2.85 -13.16 15.25
N GLY A 399 -3.84 -13.85 14.69
CA GLY A 399 -3.74 -14.49 13.40
C GLY A 399 -3.87 -13.53 12.22
N SER A 400 -3.31 -13.95 11.08
CA SER A 400 -3.38 -13.29 9.77
C SER A 400 -3.59 -14.36 8.69
N THR A 401 -4.86 -14.69 8.43
CA THR A 401 -5.25 -15.87 7.65
C THR A 401 -5.65 -15.51 6.24
N THR A 402 -5.15 -16.26 5.27
CA THR A 402 -5.59 -16.29 3.88
C THR A 402 -5.30 -17.66 3.25
N HIS A 403 -6.13 -18.14 2.33
CA HIS A 403 -5.86 -19.33 1.52
C HIS A 403 -5.42 -20.56 2.33
N ALA A 404 -6.19 -20.90 3.36
CA ALA A 404 -5.96 -22.05 4.24
C ALA A 404 -4.67 -21.96 5.10
N PHE A 405 -4.11 -20.78 5.25
CA PHE A 405 -2.89 -20.59 6.05
C PHE A 405 -2.93 -19.31 6.88
N ASP A 406 -2.68 -19.44 8.18
CA ASP A 406 -2.48 -18.31 9.08
C ASP A 406 -0.98 -18.02 9.22
N MET A 407 -0.57 -16.86 8.73
CA MET A 407 0.83 -16.47 8.61
C MET A 407 1.46 -16.00 9.94
N ASP A 408 0.64 -15.69 10.96
CA ASP A 408 1.09 -15.10 12.22
C ASP A 408 0.74 -15.91 13.46
N GLN A 409 -0.25 -16.81 13.40
CA GLN A 409 -0.68 -17.55 14.60
C GLN A 409 0.46 -18.35 15.24
N ARG A 410 0.56 -18.23 16.56
CA ARG A 410 1.56 -18.94 17.36
C ARG A 410 1.10 -18.98 18.82
N LEU A 411 1.21 -20.15 19.46
CA LEU A 411 0.94 -20.29 20.89
C LEU A 411 2.22 -20.59 21.64
N ILE A 412 2.48 -19.83 22.71
CA ILE A 412 3.61 -19.99 23.60
C ILE A 412 3.11 -20.26 25.02
N GLY A 413 3.47 -21.38 25.61
CA GLY A 413 3.17 -21.69 27.01
C GLY A 413 4.11 -20.92 27.96
N LEU A 414 3.52 -20.29 28.96
CA LEU A 414 4.23 -19.57 30.03
C LEU A 414 4.32 -20.41 31.30
N CYS A 415 3.22 -21.00 31.71
CA CYS A 415 3.12 -22.00 32.76
C CYS A 415 1.99 -22.99 32.45
N GLY A 416 2.05 -24.19 33.01
CA GLY A 416 1.06 -25.22 32.68
C GLY A 416 1.39 -26.59 33.27
N PRO A 417 0.74 -27.65 32.77
CA PRO A 417 1.07 -29.02 33.13
C PRO A 417 2.53 -29.35 32.84
N SER A 418 3.12 -30.26 33.66
CA SER A 418 4.47 -30.76 33.40
C SER A 418 4.65 -31.18 31.94
N PRO A 419 5.79 -30.87 31.30
CA PRO A 419 7.03 -30.33 31.84
C PRO A 419 7.15 -28.81 31.97
N GLN A 420 6.07 -28.05 31.74
CA GLN A 420 6.10 -26.60 31.87
C GLN A 420 6.25 -26.17 33.37
N PRO A 421 6.74 -24.93 33.62
CA PRO A 421 6.71 -24.36 34.97
C PRO A 421 5.27 -24.37 35.52
N THR A 422 5.11 -24.70 36.78
CA THR A 422 3.81 -24.66 37.44
C THR A 422 3.33 -23.22 37.58
N CYS A 423 2.06 -22.95 37.32
CA CYS A 423 1.44 -21.66 37.59
C CYS A 423 1.36 -21.42 39.13
N THR A 424 1.93 -20.32 39.61
CA THR A 424 2.02 -19.98 41.02
C THR A 424 1.42 -18.62 41.33
N GLY A 425 0.64 -18.54 42.44
CA GLY A 425 0.04 -17.32 42.93
C GLY A 425 -1.47 -17.42 43.08
N SER A 426 -2.05 -16.60 43.96
CA SER A 426 -3.49 -16.49 44.19
C SER A 426 -3.93 -15.04 44.01
N GLY A 427 -4.87 -14.80 43.10
CA GLY A 427 -5.29 -13.45 42.68
C GLY A 427 -4.23 -12.67 41.86
N THR A 428 -2.98 -13.09 41.95
CA THR A 428 -1.87 -12.57 41.11
C THR A 428 -1.02 -13.76 40.68
N LEU A 429 -0.90 -13.97 39.39
CA LEU A 429 -0.09 -15.01 38.79
C LEU A 429 1.28 -14.41 38.39
N ASN A 430 2.37 -15.03 38.92
CA ASN A 430 3.73 -14.65 38.55
C ASN A 430 4.19 -15.45 37.34
N LEU A 431 4.62 -14.76 36.33
CA LEU A 431 4.98 -15.31 35.01
C LEU A 431 6.38 -14.86 34.59
N THR A 432 7.00 -15.66 33.74
CA THR A 432 8.21 -15.28 33.01
C THR A 432 7.88 -15.26 31.53
N SER A 433 8.23 -14.17 30.84
CA SER A 433 8.05 -14.03 29.41
C SER A 433 8.92 -15.02 28.61
N PRO A 434 8.61 -15.28 27.33
CA PRO A 434 9.40 -16.18 26.48
C PRO A 434 10.88 -15.82 26.48
N PRO A 435 11.79 -16.82 26.39
CA PRO A 435 13.23 -16.58 26.54
C PRO A 435 13.86 -15.68 25.48
N ASN A 436 13.31 -15.68 24.26
CA ASN A 436 13.82 -14.85 23.16
C ASN A 436 12.76 -14.61 22.06
N SER A 437 13.10 -13.70 21.17
CA SER A 437 12.22 -13.26 20.11
C SER A 437 12.04 -14.24 18.94
N ASN A 438 12.86 -15.26 18.81
CA ASN A 438 12.63 -16.31 17.80
C ASN A 438 11.51 -17.27 18.22
N ILE A 439 11.39 -17.51 19.52
CA ILE A 439 10.27 -18.30 20.09
C ILE A 439 8.99 -17.48 19.98
N ALA A 440 9.04 -16.20 20.33
CA ALA A 440 7.91 -15.28 20.28
C ALA A 440 8.31 -13.99 19.57
N PRO A 441 8.10 -13.84 18.23
CA PRO A 441 8.43 -12.62 17.50
C PRO A 441 7.88 -11.36 18.18
N PRO A 442 8.60 -10.23 18.16
CA PRO A 442 8.14 -9.00 18.76
C PRO A 442 6.76 -8.59 18.25
N GLY A 443 5.91 -8.08 19.13
CA GLY A 443 4.56 -7.64 18.79
C GLY A 443 3.55 -7.95 19.86
N TYR A 444 2.28 -7.80 19.51
CA TYR A 444 1.17 -8.03 20.42
C TYR A 444 0.79 -9.50 20.50
N TYR A 445 0.39 -9.90 21.72
CA TYR A 445 -0.10 -11.23 22.04
C TYR A 445 -1.36 -11.14 22.88
N MET A 446 -2.26 -12.08 22.69
CA MET A 446 -3.39 -12.37 23.54
C MET A 446 -2.92 -13.24 24.71
N LEU A 447 -2.86 -12.69 25.92
CA LEU A 447 -2.63 -13.46 27.15
C LEU A 447 -3.94 -14.09 27.59
N PHE A 448 -3.97 -15.42 27.65
CA PHE A 448 -5.08 -16.20 28.24
C PHE A 448 -4.61 -16.89 29.52
N LEU A 449 -5.47 -16.88 30.53
CA LEU A 449 -5.35 -17.72 31.74
C LEU A 449 -6.41 -18.81 31.66
N LEU A 450 -6.00 -20.06 31.88
CA LEU A 450 -6.91 -21.20 31.87
C LEU A 450 -7.02 -21.73 33.32
N ASP A 451 -8.25 -21.94 33.78
CA ASP A 451 -8.50 -22.50 35.10
C ASP A 451 -8.37 -24.04 35.14
N SER A 452 -8.58 -24.63 36.28
CA SER A 452 -8.48 -26.08 36.48
C SER A 452 -9.49 -26.92 35.69
N ARG A 453 -10.53 -26.27 35.13
CA ARG A 453 -11.50 -26.89 34.20
C ARG A 453 -11.04 -26.77 32.73
N GLY A 454 -9.95 -26.08 32.49
CA GLY A 454 -9.48 -25.76 31.13
C GLY A 454 -10.21 -24.59 30.47
N VAL A 455 -11.01 -23.84 31.24
CA VAL A 455 -11.77 -22.69 30.73
C VAL A 455 -10.87 -21.48 30.59
N PRO A 456 -10.72 -20.90 29.40
CA PRO A 456 -9.88 -19.72 29.19
C PRO A 456 -10.58 -18.43 29.65
N SER A 457 -9.81 -17.47 30.12
CA SER A 457 -10.27 -16.09 30.30
C SER A 457 -10.62 -15.44 28.95
N VAL A 458 -11.23 -14.27 29.00
CA VAL A 458 -11.08 -13.31 27.87
C VAL A 458 -9.63 -12.85 27.85
N ALA A 459 -9.05 -12.70 26.65
CA ALA A 459 -7.66 -12.31 26.48
C ALA A 459 -7.40 -10.87 26.93
N ARG A 460 -6.21 -10.66 27.47
CA ARG A 460 -5.63 -9.33 27.60
C ARG A 460 -4.47 -9.18 26.62
N PHE A 461 -4.48 -8.12 25.81
CA PHE A 461 -3.35 -7.84 24.94
C PHE A 461 -2.15 -7.35 25.73
N VAL A 462 -0.99 -7.96 25.47
CA VAL A 462 0.33 -7.57 25.96
C VAL A 462 1.27 -7.50 24.75
N GLN A 463 2.28 -6.63 24.83
CA GLN A 463 3.28 -6.50 23.77
C GLN A 463 4.62 -7.09 24.24
N LEU A 464 5.18 -8.03 23.48
CA LEU A 464 6.56 -8.46 23.66
C LEU A 464 7.48 -7.54 22.85
N SER A 465 8.50 -7.02 23.52
CA SER A 465 9.50 -6.13 22.91
C SER A 465 10.87 -6.40 23.50
N PRO A 466 11.95 -6.39 22.71
CA PRO A 466 13.30 -6.41 23.24
C PRO A 466 13.64 -5.14 24.05
N TYR A 467 12.75 -4.14 24.00
CA TYR A 467 12.93 -2.84 24.63
C TYR A 467 11.86 -2.66 25.73
N THR A 468 12.32 -2.33 26.94
CA THR A 468 11.45 -2.17 28.13
C THR A 468 11.00 -0.73 28.37
N THR A 469 11.40 0.21 27.54
CA THR A 469 11.02 1.64 27.64
C THR A 469 9.74 1.93 26.84
N THR A 470 8.94 2.88 27.31
CA THR A 470 7.74 3.36 26.60
C THR A 470 8.15 3.87 25.20
N PRO A 471 7.62 3.33 24.11
CA PRO A 471 7.92 3.80 22.77
C PRO A 471 7.59 5.29 22.60
N PRO A 472 8.32 6.01 21.75
CA PRO A 472 8.04 7.42 21.48
C PRO A 472 6.66 7.61 20.86
N ARG A 473 6.06 8.79 21.03
CA ARG A 473 4.82 9.20 20.39
C ARG A 473 5.09 10.49 19.62
N GLY A 474 5.43 10.33 18.36
CA GLY A 474 5.74 11.44 17.47
C GLY A 474 4.52 12.32 17.16
N THR A 475 4.78 13.52 16.68
CA THR A 475 3.75 14.47 16.21
C THR A 475 4.23 15.18 14.96
N ILE A 476 3.38 15.34 13.95
CA ILE A 476 3.66 16.20 12.79
C ILE A 476 3.17 17.61 13.13
N THR A 477 4.08 18.60 13.18
CA THR A 477 3.75 19.99 13.48
C THR A 477 3.63 20.86 12.23
N SER A 478 4.25 20.45 11.13
CA SER A 478 4.09 21.08 9.81
C SER A 478 3.82 19.98 8.75
N PRO A 479 2.75 20.10 7.97
CA PRO A 479 1.63 21.03 8.16
C PRO A 479 0.87 20.71 9.46
N ALA A 480 0.26 21.74 10.06
CA ALA A 480 -0.46 21.59 11.34
C ALA A 480 -1.73 20.72 11.22
N SER A 481 -2.31 20.64 10.02
CA SER A 481 -3.48 19.84 9.67
C SER A 481 -3.30 19.25 8.28
N ASP A 482 -4.25 18.43 7.84
CA ASP A 482 -4.35 17.96 6.45
C ASP A 482 -4.33 19.15 5.49
N ALA A 483 -3.74 19.00 4.31
CA ALA A 483 -3.52 20.10 3.37
C ALA A 483 -4.06 19.76 1.96
N THR A 484 -4.52 20.80 1.26
CA THR A 484 -4.90 20.71 -0.15
C THR A 484 -3.99 21.61 -0.98
N VAL A 485 -3.40 21.06 -2.03
CA VAL A 485 -2.52 21.77 -2.97
C VAL A 485 -2.89 21.40 -4.41
N THR A 486 -2.39 22.17 -5.37
CA THR A 486 -2.51 21.84 -6.80
C THR A 486 -1.26 21.06 -7.25
N ALA A 487 -1.41 20.16 -8.21
CA ALA A 487 -0.31 19.38 -8.79
C ALA A 487 0.85 20.30 -9.21
N GLY A 488 2.06 19.92 -8.78
CA GLY A 488 3.28 20.71 -8.95
C GLY A 488 3.62 21.64 -7.77
N GLN A 489 2.73 21.81 -6.80
CA GLN A 489 3.00 22.58 -5.59
C GLN A 489 3.67 21.74 -4.52
N SER A 490 4.29 22.41 -3.53
CA SER A 490 4.95 21.77 -2.40
C SER A 490 4.19 21.97 -1.10
N VAL A 491 4.33 20.99 -0.19
CA VAL A 491 3.93 21.09 1.21
C VAL A 491 5.18 20.99 2.08
N THR A 492 5.30 21.84 3.09
CA THR A 492 6.43 21.81 4.02
C THR A 492 6.14 20.87 5.18
N PHE A 493 7.04 19.90 5.43
CA PHE A 493 6.94 18.95 6.52
C PHE A 493 7.98 19.17 7.59
N GLY A 494 7.57 18.89 8.84
CA GLY A 494 8.45 18.99 9.99
C GLY A 494 7.77 18.61 11.30
N THR A 495 8.59 18.39 12.32
CA THR A 495 8.17 18.11 13.70
C THR A 495 9.03 18.83 14.72
N THR A 496 8.42 19.25 15.82
CA THR A 496 9.13 19.72 17.03
C THR A 496 9.40 18.57 18.01
N PHE A 497 8.85 17.38 17.76
CA PHE A 497 9.10 16.20 18.59
C PHE A 497 10.56 15.76 18.45
N THR A 498 11.24 15.50 19.59
CA THR A 498 12.65 15.05 19.59
C THR A 498 12.71 13.52 19.67
N ALA A 499 13.38 12.90 18.70
CA ALA A 499 13.65 11.48 18.66
C ALA A 499 15.11 11.22 18.25
N ALA A 500 15.60 10.00 18.44
CA ALA A 500 16.94 9.60 17.98
C ALA A 500 17.01 9.44 16.46
N LYS A 501 15.90 9.02 15.83
CA LYS A 501 15.77 8.87 14.37
C LYS A 501 14.36 9.20 13.93
N TYR A 502 14.22 9.59 12.66
CA TYR A 502 12.96 9.86 12.00
C TYR A 502 12.86 9.06 10.70
N SER A 503 11.66 8.65 10.35
CA SER A 503 11.33 8.04 9.07
C SER A 503 10.07 8.70 8.52
N TRP A 504 10.22 9.50 7.48
CA TRP A 504 9.12 10.09 6.75
C TRP A 504 8.86 9.32 5.47
N ILE A 505 7.60 9.09 5.16
CA ILE A 505 7.13 8.49 3.92
C ILE A 505 6.17 9.47 3.26
N PHE A 506 6.47 9.88 2.02
CA PHE A 506 5.69 10.83 1.23
C PHE A 506 5.18 10.14 -0.06
N PRO A 507 4.11 9.35 0.01
CA PRO A 507 3.53 8.76 -1.19
C PRO A 507 3.17 9.84 -2.20
N GLY A 508 3.57 9.66 -3.48
CA GLY A 508 3.36 10.67 -4.52
C GLY A 508 4.18 11.95 -4.39
N GLY A 509 5.01 12.09 -3.35
CA GLY A 509 5.86 13.25 -3.10
C GLY A 509 7.28 13.08 -3.64
N SER A 510 7.94 14.20 -3.86
CA SER A 510 9.37 14.27 -4.21
C SER A 510 10.06 15.27 -3.27
N PRO A 511 11.01 14.79 -2.43
CA PRO A 511 11.46 13.40 -2.27
C PRO A 511 10.36 12.49 -1.71
N ALA A 512 10.44 11.16 -1.99
CA ALA A 512 9.47 10.18 -1.52
C ALA A 512 9.65 9.78 -0.05
N THR A 513 10.84 9.99 0.51
CA THR A 513 11.18 9.68 1.91
C THR A 513 12.17 10.71 2.47
N SER A 514 12.24 10.79 3.81
CA SER A 514 13.27 11.59 4.51
C SER A 514 13.57 11.00 5.88
N THR A 515 14.80 11.20 6.37
CA THR A 515 15.21 10.89 7.74
C THR A 515 15.47 12.13 8.58
N ALA A 516 15.29 13.31 8.03
CA ALA A 516 15.47 14.57 8.74
C ALA A 516 14.31 14.81 9.72
N GLN A 517 14.57 15.45 10.86
CA GLN A 517 13.53 15.93 11.76
C GLN A 517 12.55 16.86 11.02
N ASN A 518 13.09 17.74 10.19
CA ASN A 518 12.34 18.68 9.37
C ASN A 518 12.71 18.49 7.90
N PRO A 519 11.99 17.65 7.16
CA PRO A 519 12.24 17.40 5.74
C PRO A 519 12.18 18.65 4.85
N GLY A 520 11.38 19.66 5.25
CA GLY A 520 11.15 20.84 4.44
C GLY A 520 10.08 20.60 3.36
N ALA A 521 10.30 21.23 2.19
CA ALA A 521 9.34 21.20 1.10
C ALA A 521 9.37 19.88 0.34
N VAL A 522 8.19 19.27 0.14
CA VAL A 522 7.97 18.07 -0.67
C VAL A 522 6.97 18.42 -1.77
N VAL A 523 7.33 18.18 -3.04
CA VAL A 523 6.53 18.50 -4.22
C VAL A 523 5.61 17.32 -4.56
N PHE A 524 4.32 17.59 -4.83
CA PHE A 524 3.34 16.60 -5.28
C PHE A 524 2.92 16.91 -6.72
N SER A 525 3.41 16.14 -7.69
CA SER A 525 3.23 16.42 -9.12
C SER A 525 1.98 15.79 -9.74
N THR A 526 1.39 14.78 -9.11
CA THR A 526 0.24 14.05 -9.64
C THR A 526 -0.98 14.29 -8.75
N ALA A 527 -2.14 14.55 -9.38
CA ALA A 527 -3.41 14.67 -8.66
C ALA A 527 -3.77 13.36 -7.94
N GLY A 528 -4.32 13.47 -6.73
CA GLY A 528 -4.66 12.31 -5.90
C GLY A 528 -4.72 12.66 -4.43
N THR A 529 -5.02 11.68 -3.59
CA THR A 529 -4.99 11.82 -2.13
C THR A 529 -3.88 10.93 -1.57
N TYR A 530 -2.96 11.53 -0.83
CA TYR A 530 -1.77 10.88 -0.29
C TYR A 530 -1.75 10.99 1.22
N VAL A 531 -1.46 9.87 1.90
CA VAL A 531 -1.31 9.88 3.36
C VAL A 531 0.18 9.83 3.69
N VAL A 532 0.69 10.95 4.16
CA VAL A 532 2.07 11.11 4.63
C VAL A 532 2.16 10.64 6.07
N SER A 533 3.23 9.93 6.43
CA SER A 533 3.49 9.47 7.79
C SER A 533 4.90 9.81 8.26
N MET A 534 5.05 9.94 9.60
CA MET A 534 6.35 10.14 10.25
C MET A 534 6.48 9.14 11.39
N THR A 535 7.47 8.25 11.33
CA THR A 535 7.81 7.33 12.42
C THR A 535 8.99 7.91 13.21
N ALA A 536 8.80 8.13 14.50
CA ALA A 536 9.85 8.48 15.43
C ALA A 536 10.46 7.20 16.03
N VAL A 537 11.79 7.20 16.25
CA VAL A 537 12.50 6.08 16.90
C VAL A 537 13.34 6.66 18.04
N ASP A 538 13.22 6.09 19.25
CA ASP A 538 14.00 6.53 20.41
C ASP A 538 15.45 6.01 20.38
N ALA A 539 16.26 6.43 21.37
CA ALA A 539 17.66 6.01 21.49
C ALA A 539 17.82 4.50 21.75
N SER A 540 16.79 3.84 22.26
CA SER A 540 16.76 2.40 22.49
C SER A 540 16.32 1.60 21.26
N GLY A 541 15.90 2.28 20.18
CA GLY A 541 15.43 1.69 18.94
C GLY A 541 13.94 1.35 18.92
N ASN A 542 13.16 1.79 19.93
CA ASN A 542 11.71 1.62 19.88
C ASN A 542 11.11 2.59 18.87
N SER A 543 10.29 2.07 17.97
CA SER A 543 9.53 2.89 17.02
C SER A 543 8.22 3.37 17.63
N ASP A 544 7.74 4.52 17.19
CA ASP A 544 6.38 4.99 17.50
C ASP A 544 5.36 3.93 17.04
N PRO A 545 4.56 3.35 17.95
CA PRO A 545 3.59 2.32 17.61
C PRO A 545 2.33 2.87 16.92
N SER A 546 2.21 4.21 16.82
CA SER A 546 1.10 4.89 16.15
C SER A 546 1.61 6.16 15.47
N PRO A 547 2.42 6.02 14.39
CA PRO A 547 3.00 7.16 13.70
C PRO A 547 1.95 8.16 13.25
N PRO A 548 2.13 9.45 13.53
CA PRO A 548 1.23 10.49 13.09
C PRO A 548 1.21 10.59 11.56
N THR A 549 0.05 10.97 11.03
CA THR A 549 -0.17 11.11 9.59
C THR A 549 -0.73 12.47 9.22
N ARG A 550 -0.60 12.84 7.94
CA ARG A 550 -1.28 13.96 7.28
C ARG A 550 -1.79 13.51 5.93
N THR A 551 -3.03 13.87 5.64
CA THR A 551 -3.61 13.67 4.31
C THR A 551 -3.30 14.88 3.44
N ILE A 552 -2.71 14.65 2.29
CA ILE A 552 -2.44 15.67 1.27
C ILE A 552 -3.35 15.41 0.08
N THR A 553 -4.29 16.31 -0.15
CA THR A 553 -5.16 16.28 -1.34
C THR A 553 -4.53 17.12 -2.43
N VAL A 554 -4.13 16.50 -3.52
CA VAL A 554 -3.54 17.16 -4.68
C VAL A 554 -4.59 17.29 -5.76
N LEU A 555 -5.02 18.50 -6.03
CA LEU A 555 -5.97 18.81 -7.08
C LEU A 555 -5.26 18.78 -8.45
N PRO A 556 -5.95 18.43 -9.54
CA PRO A 556 -5.40 18.55 -10.88
C PRO A 556 -4.89 19.98 -11.13
N ALA A 557 -3.77 20.12 -11.82
CA ALA A 557 -3.33 21.42 -12.31
C ALA A 557 -4.40 21.96 -13.28
N SER A 558 -4.82 23.22 -13.11
CA SER A 558 -5.78 23.83 -14.02
C SER A 558 -5.16 23.91 -15.43
N PRO A 559 -5.90 23.50 -16.46
CA PRO A 559 -5.46 23.68 -17.84
C PRO A 559 -5.12 25.13 -18.13
N ASN A 560 -4.00 25.42 -18.78
CA ASN A 560 -3.55 26.78 -19.09
C ASN A 560 -2.77 26.80 -20.41
N PHE A 561 -2.51 28.01 -20.94
CA PHE A 561 -1.69 28.23 -22.12
C PHE A 561 -0.84 29.49 -21.97
N ASP A 562 0.23 29.60 -22.74
CA ASP A 562 0.98 30.86 -22.95
C ASP A 562 0.73 31.42 -24.34
N ILE A 563 0.87 32.73 -24.47
CA ILE A 563 0.83 33.42 -25.76
C ILE A 563 2.10 34.27 -25.92
N THR A 564 2.69 34.21 -27.10
CA THR A 564 3.85 35.04 -27.48
C THR A 564 3.63 35.62 -28.86
N VAL A 565 4.31 36.73 -29.15
CA VAL A 565 4.26 37.39 -30.46
C VAL A 565 5.67 37.72 -30.93
N ALA A 566 5.94 37.48 -32.20
CA ALA A 566 7.22 37.79 -32.87
C ALA A 566 7.00 38.36 -34.27
N PRO A 567 7.86 39.28 -34.69
CA PRO A 567 8.89 39.95 -33.91
C PRO A 567 8.32 40.96 -32.92
N SER A 568 9.15 41.49 -31.99
CA SER A 568 8.73 42.49 -30.99
C SER A 568 8.34 43.86 -31.61
N TRP A 569 8.67 44.10 -32.88
CA TRP A 569 8.23 45.25 -33.65
C TRP A 569 8.31 45.01 -35.15
N ARG A 570 7.56 45.74 -35.94
CA ARG A 570 7.64 45.82 -37.40
C ARG A 570 7.45 47.25 -37.85
N ALA A 571 8.25 47.64 -38.88
CA ALA A 571 8.05 48.90 -39.58
C ALA A 571 7.27 48.66 -40.86
N VAL A 572 6.40 49.60 -41.24
CA VAL A 572 5.59 49.60 -42.45
C VAL A 572 5.48 51.03 -42.96
N THR A 573 5.46 51.21 -44.28
CA THR A 573 5.14 52.50 -44.92
C THR A 573 3.63 52.62 -45.19
N PRO A 574 3.07 53.82 -45.17
CA PRO A 574 1.63 54.03 -45.52
C PRO A 574 1.26 53.35 -46.83
N GLY A 575 0.14 52.67 -46.85
CA GLY A 575 -0.37 51.89 -47.97
C GLY A 575 0.16 50.44 -48.04
N GLN A 576 0.99 50.04 -47.14
CA GLN A 576 1.55 48.66 -47.06
C GLN A 576 0.98 47.91 -45.88
N SER A 577 1.15 46.60 -45.89
CA SER A 577 0.77 45.68 -44.80
C SER A 577 2.01 45.02 -44.24
N THR A 578 1.89 44.60 -42.98
CA THR A 578 2.94 43.75 -42.33
C THR A 578 2.29 42.69 -41.46
N THR A 579 3.05 41.71 -41.05
CA THR A 579 2.53 40.57 -40.27
C THR A 579 3.35 40.29 -39.02
N PHE A 580 2.70 39.76 -38.00
CA PHE A 580 3.29 39.24 -36.78
C PHE A 580 2.87 37.79 -36.61
N THR A 581 3.79 36.97 -36.14
CA THR A 581 3.48 35.57 -35.78
C THR A 581 3.13 35.50 -34.31
N VAL A 582 1.97 35.02 -34.03
CA VAL A 582 1.46 34.76 -32.64
C VAL A 582 1.55 33.25 -32.38
N THR A 583 2.18 32.87 -31.28
CA THR A 583 2.34 31.47 -30.92
C THR A 583 1.54 31.23 -29.62
N VAL A 584 0.70 30.20 -29.63
CA VAL A 584 0.02 29.66 -28.46
C VAL A 584 0.68 28.36 -28.06
N THR A 585 1.14 28.28 -26.79
CA THR A 585 1.78 27.09 -26.22
C THR A 585 0.91 26.55 -25.10
N PRO A 586 0.29 25.37 -25.25
CA PRO A 586 -0.51 24.76 -24.21
C PRO A 586 0.36 24.35 -23.02
N LYS A 587 -0.18 24.47 -21.79
CA LYS A 587 0.39 23.98 -20.55
C LYS A 587 -0.58 22.97 -19.95
N THR A 588 -0.05 22.02 -19.23
CA THR A 588 -0.72 21.01 -18.39
C THR A 588 -2.18 20.72 -18.77
N GLY A 589 -2.39 19.77 -19.68
CA GLY A 589 -3.72 19.25 -20.00
C GLY A 589 -4.66 20.23 -20.76
N PHE A 590 -4.16 21.39 -21.22
CA PHE A 590 -4.97 22.31 -22.03
C PHE A 590 -5.22 21.74 -23.42
N SER A 591 -6.48 21.54 -23.75
CA SER A 591 -6.94 21.06 -25.06
C SER A 591 -8.00 22.00 -25.70
N GLY A 592 -8.24 23.14 -25.06
CA GLY A 592 -9.26 24.10 -25.47
C GLY A 592 -8.90 24.86 -26.75
N THR A 593 -9.87 25.66 -27.21
CA THR A 593 -9.68 26.61 -28.32
C THR A 593 -9.31 27.98 -27.76
N VAL A 594 -8.18 28.54 -28.21
CA VAL A 594 -7.75 29.90 -27.89
C VAL A 594 -8.17 30.82 -29.02
N ASN A 595 -9.11 31.71 -28.75
CA ASN A 595 -9.52 32.78 -29.68
C ASN A 595 -8.54 33.93 -29.56
N LEU A 596 -8.10 34.47 -30.71
CA LEU A 596 -7.14 35.56 -30.77
C LEU A 596 -7.81 36.88 -31.05
N GLY A 597 -7.38 37.92 -30.33
CA GLY A 597 -7.78 39.29 -30.54
C GLY A 597 -6.59 40.24 -30.52
N VAL A 598 -6.71 41.40 -31.17
CA VAL A 598 -5.71 42.47 -31.13
C VAL A 598 -6.38 43.78 -30.80
N SER A 599 -5.77 44.55 -29.92
CA SER A 599 -6.17 45.88 -29.51
C SER A 599 -4.99 46.82 -29.37
N SER A 600 -5.23 48.08 -29.23
CA SER A 600 -4.24 49.06 -28.74
C SER A 600 -4.92 49.94 -27.66
N GLU A 601 -4.10 50.53 -26.81
CA GLU A 601 -4.57 51.29 -25.65
C GLU A 601 -5.55 52.44 -26.00
N SER A 602 -5.29 53.11 -27.13
CA SER A 602 -6.08 54.23 -27.63
C SER A 602 -6.96 53.90 -28.85
N GLY A 603 -7.14 52.62 -29.16
CA GLY A 603 -7.73 52.20 -30.44
C GLY A 603 -6.78 52.34 -31.60
N PHE A 604 -7.19 51.92 -32.81
CA PHE A 604 -6.36 52.07 -34.02
C PHE A 604 -6.51 53.48 -34.56
N PRO A 605 -5.38 54.22 -34.79
CA PRO A 605 -5.39 55.49 -35.41
C PRO A 605 -5.98 55.42 -36.83
N ALA A 606 -6.48 56.56 -37.33
CA ALA A 606 -7.04 56.63 -38.68
C ALA A 606 -6.02 56.15 -39.72
N GLY A 607 -6.47 55.29 -40.61
CA GLY A 607 -5.62 54.69 -41.65
C GLY A 607 -4.85 53.44 -41.21
N ILE A 608 -4.96 52.98 -39.97
CA ILE A 608 -4.40 51.73 -39.51
C ILE A 608 -5.55 50.76 -39.11
N THR A 609 -5.51 49.55 -39.61
CA THR A 609 -6.52 48.52 -39.31
C THR A 609 -5.91 47.16 -39.12
N SER A 610 -6.58 46.33 -38.32
CA SER A 610 -6.25 44.90 -38.25
C SER A 610 -6.86 44.17 -39.45
N GLY A 611 -6.05 43.38 -40.15
CA GLY A 611 -6.54 42.41 -41.14
C GLY A 611 -6.98 41.11 -40.53
N GLY A 612 -6.84 40.99 -39.18
CA GLY A 612 -7.25 39.80 -38.42
C GLY A 612 -6.12 38.75 -38.32
N PHE A 613 -6.48 37.64 -37.74
CA PHE A 613 -5.66 36.50 -37.50
C PHE A 613 -5.98 35.37 -38.49
N SER A 614 -4.95 34.67 -38.96
CA SER A 614 -5.11 33.48 -39.81
C SER A 614 -4.22 32.34 -39.30
N PRO A 615 -4.83 31.33 -38.64
CA PRO A 615 -6.22 31.15 -38.23
C PRO A 615 -6.64 32.12 -37.09
N ALA A 616 -7.94 32.46 -37.01
CA ALA A 616 -8.50 33.32 -35.94
C ALA A 616 -8.46 32.68 -34.56
N SER A 617 -8.39 31.37 -34.47
CA SER A 617 -8.26 30.60 -33.23
C SER A 617 -7.32 29.44 -33.43
N ILE A 618 -6.73 28.98 -32.30
CA ILE A 618 -5.81 27.83 -32.25
C ILE A 618 -6.40 26.82 -31.29
N THR A 619 -6.49 25.54 -31.72
CA THR A 619 -7.08 24.44 -30.96
C THR A 619 -6.04 23.41 -30.55
N GLY A 620 -6.30 22.69 -29.44
CA GLY A 620 -5.58 21.46 -29.07
C GLY A 620 -4.12 21.69 -28.66
N ALA A 621 -3.20 21.07 -29.39
CA ALA A 621 -1.78 20.99 -29.02
C ALA A 621 -0.98 22.32 -29.21
N GLY A 622 -1.68 23.44 -29.42
CA GLY A 622 -1.04 24.73 -29.68
C GLY A 622 -0.74 24.94 -31.17
N GLY A 623 -0.05 26.02 -31.45
CA GLY A 623 0.28 26.37 -32.84
C GLY A 623 0.55 27.87 -33.04
N THR A 624 0.61 28.27 -34.29
CA THR A 624 0.87 29.67 -34.68
C THR A 624 -0.28 30.26 -35.48
N SER A 625 -0.48 31.56 -35.34
CA SER A 625 -1.37 32.34 -36.18
C SER A 625 -0.66 33.60 -36.66
N THR A 626 -0.99 34.02 -37.88
CA THR A 626 -0.45 35.24 -38.46
C THR A 626 -1.44 36.40 -38.26
N LEU A 627 -1.05 37.42 -37.50
CA LEU A 627 -1.73 38.70 -37.42
C LEU A 627 -1.31 39.58 -38.57
N THR A 628 -2.22 40.07 -39.38
CA THR A 628 -1.96 41.06 -40.43
C THR A 628 -2.39 42.45 -39.94
N MET A 629 -1.51 43.42 -40.12
CA MET A 629 -1.80 44.84 -39.87
C MET A 629 -1.70 45.59 -41.21
N ASN A 630 -2.76 46.35 -41.53
CA ASN A 630 -2.85 47.09 -42.76
C ASN A 630 -2.73 48.59 -42.51
N THR A 631 -2.14 49.33 -43.46
CA THR A 631 -2.15 50.80 -43.46
C THR A 631 -2.70 51.31 -44.77
N THR A 632 -3.46 52.41 -44.71
CA THR A 632 -3.86 53.17 -45.93
C THR A 632 -2.75 54.14 -46.31
N THR A 633 -2.79 54.66 -47.52
CA THR A 633 -1.87 55.70 -48.02
C THR A 633 -1.95 57.02 -47.24
N SER A 634 -3.05 57.22 -46.49
CA SER A 634 -3.27 58.37 -45.62
C SER A 634 -2.82 58.13 -44.16
N ALA A 635 -2.30 56.95 -43.82
CA ALA A 635 -1.83 56.69 -42.47
C ALA A 635 -0.66 57.61 -42.11
N ILE A 636 -0.75 58.24 -40.94
CA ILE A 636 0.29 59.10 -40.41
C ILE A 636 1.38 58.30 -39.69
N PRO A 637 2.62 58.78 -39.68
CA PRO A 637 3.69 58.14 -38.90
C PRO A 637 3.31 58.03 -37.43
N TYR A 638 3.38 56.80 -36.90
CA TYR A 638 2.95 56.51 -35.52
C TYR A 638 3.59 55.22 -35.06
N ALA A 639 4.03 55.21 -33.80
CA ALA A 639 4.44 53.98 -33.08
C ALA A 639 3.26 53.45 -32.32
N LEU A 640 2.61 52.39 -32.79
CA LEU A 640 1.43 51.80 -32.25
C LEU A 640 1.76 50.57 -31.42
N SER A 641 1.56 50.65 -30.12
CA SER A 641 1.67 49.47 -29.22
C SER A 641 0.43 48.59 -29.44
N LEU A 642 0.64 47.34 -29.78
CA LEU A 642 -0.37 46.33 -30.00
C LEU A 642 -0.38 45.36 -28.84
N THR A 643 -1.56 45.09 -28.29
CA THR A 643 -1.81 44.04 -27.32
C THR A 643 -2.56 42.91 -27.99
N ILE A 644 -1.91 41.75 -28.09
CA ILE A 644 -2.52 40.51 -28.60
C ILE A 644 -3.09 39.77 -27.41
N THR A 645 -4.37 39.43 -27.45
CA THR A 645 -5.07 38.69 -26.38
C THR A 645 -5.46 37.34 -26.92
N GLY A 646 -5.14 36.28 -26.16
CA GLY A 646 -5.66 34.92 -26.36
C GLY A 646 -6.65 34.60 -25.26
N THR A 647 -7.86 34.13 -25.60
CA THR A 647 -8.90 33.77 -24.64
C THR A 647 -9.43 32.37 -24.87
N ALA A 648 -9.57 31.59 -23.79
CA ALA A 648 -10.18 30.27 -23.80
C ALA A 648 -11.09 30.14 -22.54
N GLY A 649 -12.39 30.31 -22.72
CA GLY A 649 -13.33 30.39 -21.60
C GLY A 649 -12.98 31.54 -20.66
N SER A 650 -12.69 31.25 -19.39
CA SER A 650 -12.27 32.24 -18.39
C SER A 650 -10.77 32.53 -18.36
N ILE A 651 -9.96 31.79 -19.13
CA ILE A 651 -8.51 31.96 -19.18
C ILE A 651 -8.17 32.99 -20.24
N SER A 652 -7.36 34.00 -19.89
CA SER A 652 -6.92 35.04 -20.82
C SER A 652 -5.45 35.38 -20.56
N HIS A 653 -4.67 35.46 -21.63
CA HIS A 653 -3.28 35.89 -21.62
C HIS A 653 -3.02 36.90 -22.73
N THR A 654 -2.02 37.75 -22.53
CA THR A 654 -1.66 38.82 -23.47
C THR A 654 -0.18 38.76 -23.84
N ALA A 655 0.12 39.23 -25.06
CA ALA A 655 1.50 39.48 -25.55
C ALA A 655 1.52 40.84 -26.24
N ALA A 656 2.60 41.59 -26.11
CA ALA A 656 2.72 42.91 -26.71
C ALA A 656 3.74 42.95 -27.88
N THR A 657 3.43 43.75 -28.87
CA THR A 657 4.33 44.08 -29.97
C THR A 657 4.10 45.52 -30.44
N THR A 658 4.97 46.04 -31.31
CA THR A 658 4.87 47.42 -31.80
C THR A 658 4.81 47.45 -33.32
N LEU A 659 3.82 48.15 -33.88
CA LEU A 659 3.75 48.54 -35.25
C LEU A 659 4.30 49.97 -35.39
N LEU A 660 5.36 50.14 -36.18
CA LEU A 660 5.94 51.45 -36.50
C LEU A 660 5.53 51.84 -37.91
N VAL A 661 4.68 52.83 -38.06
CA VAL A 661 4.36 53.42 -39.37
C VAL A 661 5.35 54.51 -39.67
N ASN A 662 6.23 54.26 -40.64
CA ASN A 662 7.26 55.21 -41.07
C ASN A 662 6.67 56.28 -42.02
N LEU A 663 7.43 57.35 -42.21
CA LEU A 663 7.13 58.32 -43.29
C LEU A 663 7.24 57.63 -44.66
N ALA A 664 6.26 57.84 -45.50
CA ALA A 664 6.37 57.49 -46.90
C ALA A 664 7.47 58.42 -47.54
N PRO A 665 8.29 57.89 -48.45
CA PRO A 665 9.20 58.75 -49.17
C PRO A 665 8.39 59.82 -49.98
N PRO A 666 8.95 61.03 -50.19
CA PRO A 666 8.28 62.00 -51.00
C PRO A 666 8.10 61.44 -52.41
N ALA A 667 6.90 61.66 -52.96
CA ALA A 667 6.61 61.23 -54.33
C ALA A 667 6.84 62.33 -55.33
N ASN A 668 6.93 61.95 -56.61
CA ASN A 668 7.05 62.87 -57.73
C ASN A 668 8.24 63.87 -57.60
N LEU A 669 9.37 63.39 -57.04
CA LEU A 669 10.56 64.23 -56.98
C LEU A 669 11.05 64.54 -58.39
N THR A 670 11.07 65.80 -58.70
CA THR A 670 11.62 66.35 -60.00
C THR A 670 12.74 67.32 -59.70
N ALA A 671 13.79 67.25 -60.47
CA ALA A 671 14.91 68.18 -60.41
C ALA A 671 15.01 68.91 -61.75
N THR A 672 14.92 70.21 -61.73
CA THR A 672 15.05 71.07 -62.96
C THR A 672 16.26 71.93 -62.78
N GLY A 673 17.20 71.78 -63.65
CA GLY A 673 18.43 72.64 -63.70
C GLY A 673 18.10 73.99 -64.26
N ILE A 674 18.49 75.08 -63.59
CA ILE A 674 18.54 76.46 -64.06
C ILE A 674 19.91 76.94 -63.78
N THR A 675 20.40 77.93 -64.59
CA THR A 675 21.78 78.42 -64.53
C THR A 675 22.25 78.71 -63.12
N GLY A 676 23.14 77.88 -62.58
CA GLY A 676 23.73 77.98 -61.22
C GLY A 676 22.84 77.44 -60.04
N GLN A 677 21.70 76.88 -60.36
CA GLN A 677 20.78 76.34 -59.35
C GLN A 677 20.06 75.11 -59.82
N VAL A 678 19.59 74.27 -58.86
CA VAL A 678 18.69 73.16 -59.15
C VAL A 678 17.42 73.41 -58.38
N SER A 679 16.27 73.49 -59.02
CA SER A 679 14.98 73.54 -58.38
C SER A 679 14.45 72.13 -58.13
N LEU A 680 14.09 71.81 -56.94
CA LEU A 680 13.53 70.54 -56.56
C LEU A 680 12.06 70.79 -56.28
N SER A 681 11.18 69.89 -56.78
CA SER A 681 9.79 69.85 -56.47
C SER A 681 9.38 68.39 -56.15
N TRP A 682 8.63 68.20 -55.15
CA TRP A 682 8.11 66.88 -54.76
C TRP A 682 6.72 67.02 -54.10
N GLN A 683 6.00 65.90 -54.13
CA GLN A 683 4.80 65.81 -53.35
C GLN A 683 5.17 65.44 -51.92
N ALA A 684 4.74 66.22 -50.96
CA ALA A 684 5.07 66.01 -49.55
C ALA A 684 4.52 64.69 -49.04
N SER A 685 5.32 64.01 -48.25
CA SER A 685 4.89 62.82 -47.52
C SER A 685 3.91 63.22 -46.40
N VAL A 686 2.82 62.49 -46.26
CA VAL A 686 1.84 62.76 -45.20
C VAL A 686 2.50 62.66 -43.84
N GLY A 687 2.39 63.72 -43.01
CA GLY A 687 2.96 63.79 -41.68
C GLY A 687 4.43 64.24 -41.62
N ALA A 688 5.10 64.53 -42.75
CA ALA A 688 6.43 65.09 -42.76
C ALA A 688 6.41 66.60 -42.42
N THR A 689 7.18 66.97 -41.42
CA THR A 689 7.32 68.36 -40.98
C THR A 689 8.56 69.06 -41.58
N SER A 690 9.48 68.29 -42.14
CA SER A 690 10.69 68.80 -42.80
C SER A 690 11.30 67.73 -43.72
N TYR A 691 12.14 68.18 -44.70
CA TYR A 691 12.87 67.31 -45.60
C TYR A 691 14.36 67.70 -45.58
N HIS A 692 15.22 66.72 -45.56
CA HIS A 692 16.65 66.92 -45.69
C HIS A 692 17.08 66.60 -47.13
N VAL A 693 17.67 67.58 -47.81
CA VAL A 693 18.14 67.40 -49.18
C VAL A 693 19.66 67.26 -49.17
N ASN A 694 20.16 66.10 -49.59
CA ASN A 694 21.62 65.92 -49.79
C ASN A 694 21.97 66.07 -51.26
N ALA A 695 22.76 67.09 -51.58
CA ALA A 695 23.29 67.28 -52.88
C ALA A 695 24.73 66.70 -52.99
N HIS A 696 24.96 65.77 -53.85
CA HIS A 696 26.31 65.34 -54.20
C HIS A 696 26.71 65.89 -55.52
N SER A 697 27.81 66.68 -55.59
CA SER A 697 28.44 67.06 -56.82
C SER A 697 29.27 65.91 -57.33
N SER A 698 28.94 65.31 -58.49
CA SER A 698 29.88 64.51 -59.19
C SER A 698 30.87 65.45 -59.96
N ALA A 699 32.07 65.53 -59.46
CA ALA A 699 33.13 66.18 -60.29
C ALA A 699 33.27 65.41 -61.60
N ALA A 700 33.04 66.07 -62.71
CA ALA A 700 33.38 65.55 -64.04
C ALA A 700 34.90 65.29 -64.09
N VAL A 701 35.30 64.07 -64.34
CA VAL A 701 36.69 63.76 -64.71
C VAL A 701 36.91 64.35 -66.10
N PRO A 702 37.86 65.28 -66.29
CA PRO A 702 38.21 65.70 -67.69
C PRO A 702 38.86 64.51 -68.39
N MET A 703 38.49 64.28 -69.66
CA MET A 703 39.22 63.42 -70.50
C MET A 703 40.63 63.95 -70.80
#